data_3549e4897f702fc92db2427cec2c38be
#
_entry.id   3549e4897f702fc92db2427cec2c38be
#
_cell.length_a   1.000
_cell.length_b   1.000
_cell.length_c   1.000
_cell.angle_alpha   90.00
_cell.angle_beta   90.00
_cell.angle_gamma   90.00
#
_symmetry.space_group_name_H-M   'P 1'
#
loop_
_entity.id
_entity.type
_entity.pdbx_description
1 polymer ?
#
loop_
_entity_poly.entity_id
_entity_poly.type
_entity_poly.pdbx_seq_one_letter_code
_entity_poly.pdbx_strand_id
1 'polypeptide(L)'
;MPTYLTPGVYFEKAQPPRQPLPQRTDVAGLVGLAERGPLHTPQRLTTWRQFQRVFGGFLGYAHLAYAVRAFFENGGAACYVVRVADQDAARRARVNIPVQVEPPVDNPPTLYVANAINEGTWGDRLAISVQRAILGASHHLRMAMLPSDGNRLAVASITGFERGSWVRLSQETGGATHLLVRRVEHVDPILGVLTVDEPLAGSGLDLADEDNPISVESLEFTLLVWQEDQVAERFGELAPDPDHSRYAIDVVNDESQLIRLEQAGDPAALPQLPWRGQLGGGANGLRTLDIYDLVGTPQGDLFGLAALAKVDEVGILAIPDLTIHPEPPPLVQRRPQRRIDPCALGTPIERFDLTGRVVDAETGLPITGAEVNDGLQQDCTDLDGRFTLTELLPGTVDLLISLKGYEQRPYLVTIRATGPAVQDQGDIALTPIDLPPILDDVDIAYGQQAMIAQCETLRDRFALIDPPLTAQSDNLDTSGIVGWRARFDTAFAAIYYPWLRVRDPLAPGAAQGRLVPPSGHMAGIYAATDLSVGVFRPPANRALAFVDDVAAIVDDALQGLFNPRGINIIRAFPGRGIRVYGARTMSSQSAWRYVNVRRLMSMLAEALHDGLQWAVFEPNDDQLRMGLRLSITGLLDGLWRRGAFLGDEPDAAYRVRCDETTTPPEAQANGQVIAEVGVAPTVPYEFIVMRLGLTSDELQISEV
;
A
#
# COMPACT_ATOMS: atom_id res chain seq x y z
N MET A 1 48.43 21.74 18.29
CA MET A 1 49.13 20.77 19.14
C MET A 1 49.11 21.29 20.56
N PRO A 2 48.70 20.50 21.55
CA PRO A 2 48.82 20.91 22.94
C PRO A 2 50.30 21.09 23.27
N THR A 3 50.68 22.24 23.84
CA THR A 3 52.05 22.53 24.24
C THR A 3 52.26 21.96 25.64
N TYR A 4 52.98 20.85 25.76
CA TYR A 4 53.36 20.25 27.04
C TYR A 4 54.50 21.04 27.65
N LEU A 5 54.32 21.57 28.85
CA LEU A 5 55.30 22.48 29.52
C LEU A 5 56.10 21.79 30.62
N THR A 6 55.75 20.57 31.01
CA THR A 6 56.45 19.82 32.07
C THR A 6 56.78 18.40 31.62
N PRO A 7 57.90 17.79 32.03
CA PRO A 7 58.17 16.37 31.78
C PRO A 7 57.11 15.50 32.46
N GLY A 8 56.46 14.64 31.71
CA GLY A 8 55.40 13.76 32.21
C GLY A 8 54.87 12.84 31.14
N VAL A 9 54.07 11.84 31.53
CA VAL A 9 53.34 10.97 30.60
C VAL A 9 51.99 11.60 30.31
N TYR A 10 51.77 11.99 29.07
CA TYR A 10 50.55 12.64 28.62
C TYR A 10 49.77 11.64 27.77
N PHE A 11 48.48 11.48 28.08
CA PHE A 11 47.58 10.68 27.30
C PHE A 11 46.82 11.60 26.34
N GLU A 12 47.13 11.57 25.07
CA GLU A 12 46.28 12.13 24.05
C GLU A 12 45.21 11.10 23.68
N LYS A 13 43.93 11.49 23.77
CA LYS A 13 42.87 10.72 23.15
C LYS A 13 42.96 10.91 21.62
N ALA A 14 43.74 10.07 20.95
CA ALA A 14 43.55 9.88 19.53
C ALA A 14 42.13 9.35 19.33
N GLN A 15 41.29 10.08 18.56
CA GLN A 15 40.00 9.49 18.16
C GLN A 15 40.35 8.26 17.32
N PRO A 16 39.84 7.07 17.70
CA PRO A 16 40.06 5.90 16.86
C PRO A 16 39.43 6.18 15.48
N PRO A 17 40.05 5.68 14.40
CA PRO A 17 39.47 5.81 13.07
C PRO A 17 38.05 5.27 13.11
N ARG A 18 37.12 6.00 12.50
CA ARG A 18 35.71 5.56 12.42
C ARG A 18 35.69 4.21 11.71
N GLN A 19 35.21 3.19 12.41
CA GLN A 19 35.05 1.86 11.80
C GLN A 19 33.79 1.87 10.92
N PRO A 20 33.88 1.40 9.67
CA PRO A 20 32.71 1.14 8.86
C PRO A 20 31.76 0.18 9.61
N LEU A 21 30.46 0.43 9.54
CA LEU A 21 29.46 -0.45 10.13
C LEU A 21 28.80 -1.26 9.02
N PRO A 22 28.49 -2.56 9.27
CA PRO A 22 27.72 -3.33 8.31
C PRO A 22 26.36 -2.68 8.06
N GLN A 23 26.04 -2.46 6.79
CA GLN A 23 24.74 -1.94 6.38
C GLN A 23 23.63 -2.97 6.56
N ARG A 24 22.38 -2.50 6.62
CA ARG A 24 21.21 -3.37 6.69
C ARG A 24 21.00 -4.07 5.34
N THR A 25 20.78 -5.37 5.40
CA THR A 25 20.51 -6.20 4.21
C THR A 25 19.14 -6.87 4.31
N ASP A 26 18.46 -6.70 5.44
CA ASP A 26 17.24 -7.41 5.83
C ASP A 26 15.94 -6.69 5.40
N VAL A 27 16.03 -5.51 4.80
CA VAL A 27 14.87 -4.71 4.39
C VAL A 27 14.44 -5.08 2.98
N ALA A 28 13.16 -5.44 2.83
CA ALA A 28 12.60 -5.79 1.51
C ALA A 28 11.89 -4.59 0.87
N GLY A 29 12.06 -4.40 -0.44
CA GLY A 29 11.25 -3.55 -1.30
C GLY A 29 10.27 -4.41 -2.09
N LEU A 30 8.97 -4.22 -1.88
CA LEU A 30 7.90 -4.98 -2.50
C LEU A 30 7.03 -4.03 -3.34
N VAL A 31 6.85 -4.36 -4.62
CA VAL A 31 6.03 -3.56 -5.54
C VAL A 31 4.82 -4.38 -5.97
N GLY A 32 3.65 -3.75 -6.03
CA GLY A 32 2.45 -4.43 -6.50
C GLY A 32 1.16 -3.68 -6.22
N LEU A 33 0.04 -4.40 -6.37
CA LEU A 33 -1.32 -3.88 -6.29
C LEU A 33 -1.84 -3.92 -4.86
N ALA A 34 -2.51 -2.85 -4.45
CA ALA A 34 -3.15 -2.77 -3.15
C ALA A 34 -4.49 -2.04 -3.25
N GLU A 35 -5.37 -2.27 -2.28
CA GLU A 35 -6.71 -1.70 -2.23
C GLU A 35 -6.70 -0.17 -2.17
N ARG A 36 -5.77 0.38 -1.41
CA ARG A 36 -5.59 1.82 -1.17
C ARG A 36 -4.13 2.14 -0.85
N GLY A 37 -3.84 3.37 -0.50
CA GLY A 37 -2.51 3.86 -0.17
C GLY A 37 -1.92 4.73 -1.28
N PRO A 38 -0.84 5.47 -1.00
CA PRO A 38 -0.23 6.38 -1.97
C PRO A 38 0.34 5.61 -3.16
N LEU A 39 0.03 6.10 -4.37
CA LEU A 39 0.54 5.52 -5.61
C LEU A 39 2.03 5.85 -5.79
N HIS A 40 2.78 4.90 -6.32
CA HIS A 40 4.19 5.01 -6.73
C HIS A 40 5.12 5.61 -5.65
N THR A 41 4.68 5.60 -4.39
CA THR A 41 5.44 6.20 -3.29
C THR A 41 5.86 5.13 -2.28
N PRO A 42 7.16 4.89 -2.07
CA PRO A 42 7.63 3.91 -1.11
C PRO A 42 7.16 4.22 0.31
N GLN A 43 6.48 3.28 0.95
CA GLN A 43 6.02 3.37 2.32
C GLN A 43 6.75 2.35 3.19
N ARG A 44 7.45 2.83 4.21
CA ARG A 44 8.16 1.97 5.17
C ARG A 44 7.20 1.37 6.18
N LEU A 45 7.19 0.05 6.29
CA LEU A 45 6.33 -0.71 7.18
C LEU A 45 7.17 -1.63 8.08
N THR A 46 6.74 -1.78 9.33
CA THR A 46 7.38 -2.65 10.32
C THR A 46 6.46 -3.75 10.85
N THR A 47 5.18 -3.73 10.47
CA THR A 47 4.20 -4.74 10.87
C THR A 47 3.14 -4.94 9.80
N TRP A 48 2.55 -6.15 9.77
CA TRP A 48 1.38 -6.44 8.94
C TRP A 48 0.19 -5.50 9.24
N ARG A 49 -0.02 -5.10 10.50
CA ARG A 49 -1.11 -4.16 10.86
C ARG A 49 -0.91 -2.78 10.24
N GLN A 50 0.33 -2.30 10.11
CA GLN A 50 0.61 -1.05 9.39
C GLN A 50 0.27 -1.19 7.91
N PHE A 51 0.61 -2.33 7.28
CA PHE A 51 0.21 -2.60 5.90
C PHE A 51 -1.32 -2.49 5.75
N GLN A 52 -2.08 -3.19 6.60
CA GLN A 52 -3.55 -3.15 6.54
C GLN A 52 -4.12 -1.73 6.72
N ARG A 53 -3.50 -0.91 7.56
CA ARG A 53 -3.92 0.47 7.79
C ARG A 53 -3.68 1.34 6.56
N VAL A 54 -2.52 1.21 5.91
CA VAL A 54 -2.12 2.07 4.78
C VAL A 54 -2.68 1.54 3.47
N PHE A 55 -2.53 0.24 3.21
CA PHE A 55 -2.77 -0.37 1.90
C PHE A 55 -4.05 -1.22 1.82
N GLY A 56 -4.72 -1.43 2.93
CA GLY A 56 -5.93 -2.24 2.98
C GLY A 56 -5.68 -3.73 3.19
N GLY A 57 -6.61 -4.55 2.75
CA GLY A 57 -6.62 -5.99 2.97
C GLY A 57 -6.03 -6.80 1.81
N PHE A 58 -6.45 -8.07 1.76
CA PHE A 58 -6.14 -8.96 0.65
C PHE A 58 -7.02 -8.64 -0.55
N LEU A 59 -6.47 -8.83 -1.75
CA LEU A 59 -7.18 -8.69 -3.01
C LEU A 59 -7.23 -10.05 -3.73
N GLY A 60 -8.39 -10.37 -4.30
CA GLY A 60 -8.59 -11.64 -5.02
C GLY A 60 -7.75 -11.77 -6.30
N TYR A 61 -7.23 -10.66 -6.81
CA TYR A 61 -6.49 -10.58 -8.06
C TYR A 61 -5.02 -10.20 -7.91
N ALA A 62 -4.50 -10.03 -6.69
CA ALA A 62 -3.13 -9.59 -6.44
C ALA A 62 -2.42 -10.47 -5.41
N HIS A 63 -1.09 -10.46 -5.44
CA HIS A 63 -0.23 -11.23 -4.55
C HIS A 63 0.51 -10.37 -3.51
N LEU A 64 0.57 -9.03 -3.68
CA LEU A 64 1.34 -8.13 -2.80
C LEU A 64 0.98 -8.31 -1.32
N ALA A 65 -0.31 -8.30 -0.96
CA ALA A 65 -0.74 -8.43 0.43
C ALA A 65 -0.32 -9.80 1.03
N TYR A 66 -0.38 -10.87 0.24
CA TYR A 66 0.10 -12.20 0.66
C TYR A 66 1.61 -12.20 0.84
N ALA A 67 2.36 -11.56 -0.06
CA ALA A 67 3.82 -11.46 0.01
C ALA A 67 4.27 -10.65 1.24
N VAL A 68 3.64 -9.51 1.52
CA VAL A 68 3.94 -8.70 2.72
C VAL A 68 3.62 -9.47 3.99
N ARG A 69 2.48 -10.16 4.05
CA ARG A 69 2.16 -11.00 5.21
C ARG A 69 3.16 -12.12 5.38
N ALA A 70 3.47 -12.84 4.29
CA ALA A 70 4.47 -13.91 4.32
C ALA A 70 5.84 -13.41 4.76
N PHE A 71 6.24 -12.20 4.34
CA PHE A 71 7.49 -11.56 4.79
C PHE A 71 7.55 -11.44 6.31
N PHE A 72 6.52 -10.86 6.95
CA PHE A 72 6.50 -10.71 8.40
C PHE A 72 6.36 -12.04 9.14
N GLU A 73 5.53 -12.97 8.67
CA GLU A 73 5.36 -14.31 9.29
C GLU A 73 6.64 -15.15 9.21
N ASN A 74 7.52 -14.92 8.23
CA ASN A 74 8.81 -15.58 8.10
C ASN A 74 9.97 -14.81 8.77
N GLY A 75 9.66 -13.78 9.57
CA GLY A 75 10.61 -13.10 10.44
C GLY A 75 11.25 -11.84 9.85
N GLY A 76 10.69 -11.29 8.79
CA GLY A 76 11.04 -9.95 8.30
C GLY A 76 10.67 -8.87 9.32
N ALA A 77 11.51 -7.85 9.49
CA ALA A 77 11.32 -6.80 10.47
C ALA A 77 10.88 -5.47 9.86
N ALA A 78 11.29 -5.16 8.65
CA ALA A 78 10.91 -3.93 7.93
C ALA A 78 10.87 -4.17 6.42
N CYS A 79 9.90 -3.56 5.76
CA CYS A 79 9.84 -3.53 4.29
C CYS A 79 9.35 -2.19 3.80
N TYR A 80 9.70 -1.85 2.57
CA TYR A 80 9.09 -0.78 1.81
C TYR A 80 8.08 -1.39 0.84
N VAL A 81 6.91 -0.80 0.77
CA VAL A 81 5.86 -1.20 -0.16
C VAL A 81 5.57 -0.04 -1.10
N VAL A 82 5.50 -0.33 -2.39
CA VAL A 82 5.07 0.60 -3.42
C VAL A 82 3.81 0.07 -4.08
N ARG A 83 2.71 0.80 -3.90
CA ARG A 83 1.46 0.53 -4.61
C ARG A 83 1.56 1.06 -6.03
N VAL A 84 1.09 0.29 -6.99
CA VAL A 84 1.05 0.66 -8.40
C VAL A 84 -0.37 0.64 -8.96
N ALA A 85 -0.63 1.54 -9.89
CA ALA A 85 -1.81 1.61 -10.74
C ALA A 85 -1.48 2.55 -11.91
N ASP A 86 -2.27 2.52 -12.96
CA ASP A 86 -2.23 3.58 -13.97
C ASP A 86 -2.68 4.90 -13.34
N GLN A 87 -1.77 5.85 -13.24
CA GLN A 87 -1.98 7.12 -12.55
C GLN A 87 -3.02 8.00 -13.27
N ASP A 88 -3.12 7.89 -14.59
CA ASP A 88 -4.06 8.69 -15.39
C ASP A 88 -5.50 8.15 -15.28
N ALA A 89 -5.65 6.85 -15.01
CA ALA A 89 -6.94 6.21 -14.84
C ALA A 89 -7.40 6.15 -13.38
N ALA A 90 -6.49 6.14 -12.42
CA ALA A 90 -6.81 6.10 -10.99
C ALA A 90 -7.42 7.43 -10.51
N ARG A 91 -8.49 7.36 -9.73
CA ARG A 91 -9.22 8.54 -9.23
C ARG A 91 -9.60 8.40 -7.77
N ARG A 92 -9.61 9.51 -7.06
CA ARG A 92 -10.13 9.61 -5.69
C ARG A 92 -11.64 9.72 -5.71
N ALA A 93 -12.29 8.99 -4.82
CA ALA A 93 -13.70 9.22 -4.52
C ALA A 93 -13.87 10.57 -3.85
N ARG A 94 -14.94 11.28 -4.17
CA ARG A 94 -15.21 12.61 -3.63
C ARG A 94 -16.69 12.83 -3.37
N VAL A 95 -16.99 13.79 -2.49
CA VAL A 95 -18.35 14.29 -2.26
C VAL A 95 -18.30 15.79 -1.99
N ASN A 96 -19.31 16.51 -2.48
CA ASN A 96 -19.47 17.94 -2.27
C ASN A 96 -20.34 18.18 -1.02
N ILE A 97 -19.82 18.91 -0.04
CA ILE A 97 -20.54 19.36 1.14
C ILE A 97 -21.13 20.74 0.80
N PRO A 98 -22.47 20.89 0.78
CA PRO A 98 -23.11 22.12 0.34
C PRO A 98 -23.08 23.21 1.42
N VAL A 99 -23.23 24.45 0.95
CA VAL A 99 -23.45 25.64 1.80
C VAL A 99 -24.86 25.60 2.40
N GLN A 100 -25.00 26.08 3.64
CA GLN A 100 -26.29 26.37 4.25
C GLN A 100 -26.94 27.57 3.54
N VAL A 101 -28.06 27.34 2.86
CA VAL A 101 -28.84 28.38 2.17
C VAL A 101 -30.25 28.43 2.74
N GLU A 102 -30.72 29.62 3.03
CA GLU A 102 -32.09 29.86 3.47
C GLU A 102 -32.79 30.92 2.56
N PRO A 103 -33.94 30.61 1.92
CA PRO A 103 -34.62 29.29 1.93
C PRO A 103 -33.84 28.20 1.18
N PRO A 104 -34.09 26.92 1.48
CA PRO A 104 -33.42 25.79 0.79
C PRO A 104 -33.63 25.85 -0.72
N VAL A 105 -32.55 25.58 -1.47
CA VAL A 105 -32.55 25.51 -2.94
C VAL A 105 -32.23 24.10 -3.40
N ASP A 106 -32.72 23.71 -4.58
CA ASP A 106 -32.54 22.33 -5.09
C ASP A 106 -31.08 21.96 -5.37
N ASN A 107 -30.20 22.91 -5.64
CA ASN A 107 -28.79 22.66 -5.93
C ASN A 107 -27.93 23.76 -5.27
N PRO A 108 -27.68 23.64 -3.95
CA PRO A 108 -26.90 24.65 -3.24
C PRO A 108 -25.44 24.64 -3.68
N PRO A 109 -24.73 25.78 -3.64
CA PRO A 109 -23.31 25.82 -3.94
C PRO A 109 -22.50 24.93 -2.98
N THR A 110 -21.37 24.42 -3.47
CA THR A 110 -20.47 23.59 -2.69
C THR A 110 -19.60 24.45 -1.78
N LEU A 111 -19.55 24.13 -0.49
CA LEU A 111 -18.64 24.75 0.48
C LEU A 111 -17.30 24.02 0.52
N TYR A 112 -17.35 22.73 0.74
CA TYR A 112 -16.17 21.87 0.77
C TYR A 112 -16.29 20.73 -0.22
N VAL A 113 -15.15 20.32 -0.77
CA VAL A 113 -15.01 19.02 -1.44
C VAL A 113 -14.24 18.09 -0.51
N ALA A 114 -14.87 17.01 -0.10
CA ALA A 114 -14.19 15.97 0.64
C ALA A 114 -13.73 14.89 -0.31
N ASN A 115 -12.43 14.67 -0.37
CA ASN A 115 -11.76 13.67 -1.21
C ASN A 115 -11.29 12.52 -0.33
N ALA A 116 -11.39 11.27 -0.80
CA ALA A 116 -10.65 10.16 -0.20
C ALA A 116 -9.14 10.46 -0.23
N ILE A 117 -8.40 10.01 0.78
CA ILE A 117 -6.98 10.34 0.93
C ILE A 117 -6.13 9.83 -0.25
N ASN A 118 -6.56 8.72 -0.87
CA ASN A 118 -5.89 8.07 -1.99
C ASN A 118 -6.90 7.64 -3.05
N GLU A 119 -6.42 7.36 -4.25
CA GLU A 119 -7.18 6.85 -5.37
C GLU A 119 -7.72 5.44 -5.09
N GLY A 120 -8.85 5.10 -5.71
CA GLY A 120 -9.45 3.77 -5.67
C GLY A 120 -10.93 3.77 -5.29
N THR A 121 -11.61 2.69 -5.66
CA THR A 121 -13.03 2.46 -5.36
C THR A 121 -13.30 2.22 -3.86
N TRP A 122 -12.26 2.01 -3.05
CA TRP A 122 -12.40 1.89 -1.59
C TRP A 122 -13.02 3.15 -0.98
N GLY A 123 -12.75 4.32 -1.56
CA GLY A 123 -13.28 5.60 -1.13
C GLY A 123 -14.79 5.72 -1.35
N ASP A 124 -15.38 5.00 -2.30
CA ASP A 124 -16.82 4.99 -2.54
C ASP A 124 -17.61 4.35 -1.39
N ARG A 125 -16.93 3.61 -0.50
CA ARG A 125 -17.51 3.05 0.73
C ARG A 125 -17.50 4.02 1.91
N LEU A 126 -16.93 5.22 1.73
CA LEU A 126 -16.93 6.27 2.73
C LEU A 126 -18.16 7.16 2.58
N ALA A 127 -18.72 7.56 3.70
CA ALA A 127 -19.76 8.60 3.76
C ALA A 127 -19.36 9.66 4.80
N ILE A 128 -19.81 10.87 4.57
CA ILE A 128 -19.60 12.00 5.48
C ILE A 128 -20.94 12.46 5.99
N SER A 129 -21.03 12.74 7.29
CA SER A 129 -22.15 13.49 7.85
C SER A 129 -21.63 14.70 8.63
N VAL A 130 -22.35 15.81 8.45
CA VAL A 130 -22.08 17.06 9.14
C VAL A 130 -23.26 17.34 10.07
N GLN A 131 -22.96 17.58 11.35
CA GLN A 131 -23.94 17.79 12.39
C GLN A 131 -23.60 19.08 13.15
N ARG A 132 -24.60 19.74 13.67
CA ARG A 132 -24.41 20.94 14.48
C ARG A 132 -23.65 20.61 15.76
N ALA A 133 -22.68 21.44 16.11
CA ALA A 133 -22.04 21.51 17.40
C ALA A 133 -22.16 22.94 17.95
N ILE A 134 -22.08 23.10 19.27
CA ILE A 134 -22.05 24.37 19.94
C ILE A 134 -20.88 24.32 20.92
N LEU A 135 -19.89 25.16 20.71
CA LEU A 135 -18.73 25.28 21.59
C LEU A 135 -18.96 26.34 22.66
N GLY A 136 -19.56 27.45 22.26
CA GLY A 136 -19.93 28.56 23.16
C GLY A 136 -21.43 28.85 23.17
N ALA A 137 -22.01 28.97 24.36
CA ALA A 137 -23.38 29.45 24.54
C ALA A 137 -23.43 30.46 25.69
N SER A 138 -24.05 31.59 25.46
CA SER A 138 -24.16 32.68 26.43
C SER A 138 -25.38 33.53 26.16
N HIS A 139 -25.59 34.58 26.96
CA HIS A 139 -26.59 35.58 26.72
C HIS A 139 -26.00 36.98 26.86
N HIS A 140 -26.62 37.95 26.20
CA HIS A 140 -26.20 39.33 26.24
C HIS A 140 -26.44 39.92 27.63
N LEU A 141 -25.45 40.71 28.09
CA LEU A 141 -25.53 41.53 29.29
C LEU A 141 -25.49 42.99 28.90
N ARG A 142 -26.44 43.79 29.44
CA ARG A 142 -26.40 45.25 29.27
C ARG A 142 -25.26 45.84 30.07
N MET A 143 -24.33 46.54 29.39
CA MET A 143 -23.28 47.32 30.04
C MET A 143 -23.47 48.81 29.78
N ALA A 144 -23.62 49.62 30.84
CA ALA A 144 -23.87 51.06 30.77
C ALA A 144 -22.71 51.87 30.13
N MET A 145 -21.53 51.28 29.96
CA MET A 145 -20.31 51.96 29.44
C MET A 145 -19.88 51.47 28.06
N LEU A 146 -20.59 50.56 27.41
CA LEU A 146 -20.25 50.19 26.02
C LEU A 146 -20.76 51.28 25.09
N PRO A 147 -19.92 51.90 24.25
CA PRO A 147 -20.38 52.74 23.17
C PRO A 147 -21.38 51.98 22.30
N SER A 148 -22.41 52.64 21.88
CA SER A 148 -23.43 52.05 20.98
C SER A 148 -22.95 51.97 19.54
N ASP A 149 -21.71 51.49 19.32
CA ASP A 149 -21.15 51.32 17.96
C ASP A 149 -21.82 50.19 17.17
N GLY A 150 -22.80 49.56 17.84
CA GLY A 150 -23.71 48.59 17.18
C GLY A 150 -23.13 47.22 16.90
N ASN A 151 -21.81 47.02 16.97
CA ASN A 151 -21.15 45.74 16.68
C ASN A 151 -20.46 45.05 17.89
N ARG A 152 -20.66 45.65 19.10
CA ARG A 152 -20.08 45.10 20.35
C ARG A 152 -21.17 44.55 21.27
N LEU A 153 -20.99 43.32 21.71
CA LEU A 153 -21.93 42.58 22.52
C LEU A 153 -21.26 42.09 23.80
N ALA A 154 -21.69 42.62 24.95
CA ALA A 154 -21.26 42.09 26.24
C ALA A 154 -22.02 40.79 26.53
N VAL A 155 -21.29 39.74 26.94
CA VAL A 155 -21.89 38.42 27.20
C VAL A 155 -21.55 37.91 28.59
N ALA A 156 -22.43 37.10 29.15
CA ALA A 156 -22.30 36.57 30.51
C ALA A 156 -21.08 35.58 30.59
N SER A 157 -20.73 34.94 29.51
CA SER A 157 -19.54 34.07 29.39
C SER A 157 -18.96 34.18 28.00
N ILE A 158 -17.64 34.28 27.94
CA ILE A 158 -16.89 34.24 26.69
C ILE A 158 -16.35 32.83 26.38
N THR A 159 -16.61 31.86 27.26
CA THR A 159 -16.10 30.51 27.10
C THR A 159 -16.66 29.88 25.83
N GLY A 160 -15.76 29.38 24.97
CA GLY A 160 -16.11 28.76 23.69
C GLY A 160 -16.36 29.74 22.55
N PHE A 161 -16.05 31.05 22.74
CA PHE A 161 -16.01 32.02 21.65
C PHE A 161 -14.58 32.49 21.42
N GLU A 162 -14.19 32.55 20.18
CA GLU A 162 -12.89 33.09 19.77
C GLU A 162 -12.99 33.82 18.43
N ARG A 163 -11.90 34.43 17.99
CA ARG A 163 -11.84 35.07 16.68
C ARG A 163 -12.14 34.03 15.61
N GLY A 164 -12.99 34.37 14.65
CA GLY A 164 -13.45 33.46 13.62
C GLY A 164 -14.64 32.57 13.99
N SER A 165 -15.11 32.62 15.26
CA SER A 165 -16.37 31.95 15.63
C SER A 165 -17.55 32.61 14.89
N TRP A 166 -18.39 31.81 14.28
CA TRP A 166 -19.69 32.24 13.82
C TRP A 166 -20.68 32.08 14.93
N VAL A 167 -21.51 33.14 15.21
CA VAL A 167 -22.46 33.15 16.28
C VAL A 167 -23.87 33.42 15.75
N ARG A 168 -24.82 32.69 16.29
CA ARG A 168 -26.23 32.92 16.10
C ARG A 168 -26.74 33.74 17.28
N LEU A 169 -27.29 34.89 16.99
CA LEU A 169 -27.96 35.76 17.91
C LEU A 169 -29.47 35.55 17.77
N SER A 170 -30.15 35.26 18.85
CA SER A 170 -31.62 35.07 18.84
C SER A 170 -32.30 35.76 20.00
N GLN A 171 -33.46 36.39 19.73
CA GLN A 171 -34.29 37.06 20.72
C GLN A 171 -35.76 36.92 20.33
N GLU A 172 -36.62 36.73 21.31
CA GLU A 172 -38.05 36.74 21.10
C GLU A 172 -38.60 38.11 21.48
N THR A 173 -39.13 38.87 20.51
CA THR A 173 -39.68 40.20 20.76
C THR A 173 -41.04 40.31 20.11
N GLY A 174 -42.07 40.67 20.90
CA GLY A 174 -43.44 40.85 20.38
C GLY A 174 -44.11 39.61 19.82
N GLY A 175 -43.66 38.38 20.21
CA GLY A 175 -44.14 37.10 19.70
C GLY A 175 -43.51 36.66 18.38
N ALA A 176 -42.48 37.35 17.92
CA ALA A 176 -41.65 36.97 16.78
C ALA A 176 -40.21 36.63 17.23
N THR A 177 -39.62 35.58 16.67
CA THR A 177 -38.21 35.22 16.91
C THR A 177 -37.36 35.93 15.87
N HIS A 178 -36.47 36.81 16.32
CA HIS A 178 -35.46 37.47 15.50
C HIS A 178 -34.18 36.64 15.54
N LEU A 179 -33.64 36.27 14.36
CA LEU A 179 -32.41 35.49 14.21
C LEU A 179 -31.41 36.29 13.37
N LEU A 180 -30.18 36.35 13.83
CA LEU A 180 -29.08 36.99 13.12
C LEU A 180 -27.82 36.15 13.26
N VAL A 181 -27.06 35.98 12.19
CA VAL A 181 -25.79 35.31 12.19
C VAL A 181 -24.68 36.34 11.97
N ARG A 182 -23.63 36.29 12.78
CA ARG A 182 -22.49 37.21 12.75
C ARG A 182 -21.19 36.45 12.98
N ARG A 183 -20.12 37.01 12.47
CA ARG A 183 -18.75 36.53 12.71
C ARG A 183 -18.12 37.30 13.85
N VAL A 184 -17.44 36.63 14.77
CA VAL A 184 -16.65 37.23 15.83
C VAL A 184 -15.29 37.66 15.30
N GLU A 185 -15.03 38.95 15.31
CA GLU A 185 -13.71 39.49 14.90
C GLU A 185 -12.73 39.59 16.10
N HIS A 186 -13.27 39.85 17.30
CA HIS A 186 -12.44 39.97 18.49
C HIS A 186 -13.24 39.60 19.75
N VAL A 187 -12.54 38.94 20.68
CA VAL A 187 -13.04 38.63 22.03
C VAL A 187 -12.19 39.35 23.04
N ASP A 188 -12.84 40.25 23.85
CA ASP A 188 -12.17 40.89 24.96
C ASP A 188 -12.41 40.07 26.24
N PRO A 189 -11.37 39.36 26.74
CA PRO A 189 -11.51 38.48 27.91
C PRO A 189 -11.62 39.25 29.22
N ILE A 190 -11.24 40.54 29.25
CA ILE A 190 -11.29 41.36 30.47
C ILE A 190 -12.70 41.96 30.65
N LEU A 191 -13.27 42.43 29.55
CA LEU A 191 -14.58 43.08 29.58
C LEU A 191 -15.75 42.09 29.31
N GLY A 192 -15.46 40.86 28.86
CA GLY A 192 -16.50 39.91 28.48
C GLY A 192 -17.27 40.36 27.24
N VAL A 193 -16.58 40.95 26.25
CA VAL A 193 -17.22 41.57 25.09
C VAL A 193 -16.80 40.82 23.81
N LEU A 194 -17.80 40.48 22.99
CA LEU A 194 -17.62 40.03 21.62
C LEU A 194 -17.76 41.22 20.67
N THR A 195 -16.82 41.38 19.75
CA THR A 195 -16.94 42.32 18.62
C THR A 195 -17.27 41.51 17.37
N VAL A 196 -18.36 41.83 16.71
CA VAL A 196 -18.84 41.16 15.49
C VAL A 196 -18.56 41.99 14.24
N ASP A 197 -18.54 41.34 13.09
CA ASP A 197 -18.20 41.90 11.78
C ASP A 197 -19.10 43.04 11.30
N GLU A 198 -20.37 42.97 11.61
CA GLU A 198 -21.34 43.97 11.19
C GLU A 198 -22.20 44.50 12.36
N PRO A 199 -22.69 45.73 12.25
CA PRO A 199 -23.55 46.31 13.28
C PRO A 199 -24.85 45.53 13.49
N LEU A 200 -25.30 45.46 14.73
CA LEU A 200 -26.56 44.83 15.15
C LEU A 200 -27.76 45.76 14.95
N ALA A 201 -27.51 47.04 14.68
CA ALA A 201 -28.55 48.05 14.50
C ALA A 201 -29.45 47.74 13.28
N GLY A 202 -30.75 47.75 13.47
CA GLY A 202 -31.72 47.46 12.41
C GLY A 202 -32.02 45.97 12.18
N SER A 203 -31.42 45.06 12.96
CA SER A 203 -31.64 43.63 12.88
C SER A 203 -32.92 43.10 13.51
N GLY A 204 -33.67 43.98 14.24
CA GLY A 204 -34.83 43.58 15.02
C GLY A 204 -34.49 43.11 16.44
N LEU A 205 -33.17 43.00 16.78
CA LEU A 205 -32.71 42.69 18.13
C LEU A 205 -32.71 43.94 19.00
N ASP A 206 -33.25 43.84 20.22
CA ASP A 206 -33.26 44.93 21.20
C ASP A 206 -32.21 44.66 22.30
N LEU A 207 -31.09 45.39 22.22
CA LEU A 207 -30.01 45.35 23.20
C LEU A 207 -30.40 45.98 24.56
N ALA A 208 -31.53 46.68 24.63
CA ALA A 208 -31.99 47.34 25.83
C ALA A 208 -33.01 46.50 26.66
N ASP A 209 -33.49 45.41 26.07
CA ASP A 209 -34.47 44.52 26.72
C ASP A 209 -33.72 43.57 27.71
N GLU A 210 -33.80 43.92 29.01
CA GLU A 210 -33.17 43.10 30.07
C GLU A 210 -34.04 41.90 30.47
N ASP A 211 -35.35 41.97 30.22
CA ASP A 211 -36.30 40.91 30.58
C ASP A 211 -36.20 39.73 29.57
N ASN A 212 -35.72 40.04 28.37
CA ASN A 212 -35.56 39.04 27.30
C ASN A 212 -34.20 39.19 26.61
N PRO A 213 -33.10 38.75 27.24
CA PRO A 213 -31.75 38.96 26.74
C PRO A 213 -31.50 38.18 25.47
N ILE A 214 -30.68 38.73 24.57
CA ILE A 214 -30.25 38.05 23.34
C ILE A 214 -29.46 36.79 23.69
N SER A 215 -29.91 35.66 23.20
CA SER A 215 -29.17 34.41 23.29
C SER A 215 -28.06 34.38 22.21
N VAL A 216 -26.85 33.99 22.60
CA VAL A 216 -25.66 33.93 21.76
C VAL A 216 -25.17 32.50 21.75
N GLU A 217 -25.20 31.86 20.60
CA GLU A 217 -24.71 30.50 20.43
C GLU A 217 -23.70 30.45 19.28
N SER A 218 -22.58 29.76 19.48
CA SER A 218 -21.60 29.50 18.42
C SER A 218 -22.11 28.46 17.42
N LEU A 219 -21.62 28.55 16.21
CA LEU A 219 -22.10 27.73 15.08
C LEU A 219 -20.97 26.84 14.55
N GLU A 220 -20.39 26.05 15.43
CA GLU A 220 -19.45 24.99 15.02
C GLU A 220 -20.27 23.78 14.54
N PHE A 221 -19.51 22.87 13.92
CA PHE A 221 -20.06 21.62 13.45
C PHE A 221 -19.16 20.42 13.77
N THR A 222 -19.74 19.25 13.81
CA THR A 222 -19.02 17.97 13.91
C THR A 222 -19.08 17.27 12.55
N LEU A 223 -17.92 16.89 12.03
CA LEU A 223 -17.80 16.07 10.85
C LEU A 223 -17.52 14.63 11.26
N LEU A 224 -18.33 13.68 10.77
CA LEU A 224 -18.18 12.25 10.99
C LEU A 224 -17.85 11.58 9.66
N VAL A 225 -16.80 10.79 9.63
CA VAL A 225 -16.46 9.91 8.51
C VAL A 225 -16.96 8.51 8.84
N TRP A 226 -17.80 7.98 7.97
CA TRP A 226 -18.40 6.65 8.09
C TRP A 226 -17.71 5.69 7.11
N GLN A 227 -17.46 4.48 7.57
CA GLN A 227 -17.03 3.37 6.74
C GLN A 227 -17.96 2.19 7.03
N GLU A 228 -18.66 1.69 6.00
CA GLU A 228 -19.58 0.53 6.13
C GLU A 228 -20.55 0.66 7.32
N ASP A 229 -21.25 1.78 7.42
CA ASP A 229 -22.21 2.11 8.49
C ASP A 229 -21.63 2.24 9.92
N GLN A 230 -20.33 2.27 10.08
CA GLN A 230 -19.66 2.58 11.34
C GLN A 230 -18.94 3.91 11.27
N VAL A 231 -18.98 4.68 12.36
CA VAL A 231 -18.18 5.89 12.48
C VAL A 231 -16.72 5.52 12.63
N ALA A 232 -15.93 5.79 11.58
CA ALA A 232 -14.50 5.52 11.55
C ALA A 232 -13.69 6.68 12.16
N GLU A 233 -14.08 7.94 11.87
CA GLU A 233 -13.41 9.13 12.39
C GLU A 233 -14.45 10.18 12.81
N ARG A 234 -14.08 10.98 13.80
CA ARG A 234 -14.91 12.07 14.33
C ARG A 234 -14.08 13.30 14.58
N PHE A 235 -14.44 14.41 13.95
CA PHE A 235 -13.86 15.72 14.14
C PHE A 235 -14.93 16.64 14.73
N GLY A 236 -14.81 16.94 16.02
CA GLY A 236 -15.78 17.76 16.76
C GLY A 236 -15.42 19.24 16.75
N GLU A 237 -16.43 20.08 16.91
CA GLU A 237 -16.25 21.50 17.19
C GLU A 237 -15.43 22.23 16.10
N LEU A 238 -15.69 21.91 14.83
CA LEU A 238 -15.03 22.53 13.68
C LEU A 238 -15.68 23.85 13.32
N ALA A 239 -14.88 24.82 12.94
CA ALA A 239 -15.33 26.10 12.41
C ALA A 239 -14.99 26.26 10.93
N PRO A 240 -15.80 26.98 10.15
CA PRO A 240 -15.53 27.23 8.74
C PRO A 240 -14.46 28.30 8.49
N ASP A 241 -14.20 29.16 9.48
CA ASP A 241 -13.35 30.33 9.36
C ASP A 241 -11.86 30.00 9.56
N PRO A 242 -10.94 30.46 8.66
CA PRO A 242 -9.50 30.23 8.80
C PRO A 242 -8.85 30.89 10.04
N ASP A 243 -9.47 31.94 10.59
CA ASP A 243 -8.97 32.61 11.80
C ASP A 243 -9.30 31.85 13.10
N HIS A 244 -10.15 30.80 13.01
CA HIS A 244 -10.53 29.99 14.16
C HIS A 244 -9.52 28.90 14.44
N SER A 245 -9.21 28.64 15.74
CA SER A 245 -8.22 27.61 16.14
C SER A 245 -8.59 26.19 15.68
N ARG A 246 -9.88 25.93 15.44
CA ARG A 246 -10.39 24.65 14.93
C ARG A 246 -10.94 24.77 13.50
N TYR A 247 -10.15 25.43 12.65
CA TYR A 247 -10.49 25.52 11.23
C TYR A 247 -10.65 24.14 10.60
N ALA A 248 -11.79 23.90 9.97
CA ALA A 248 -12.17 22.57 9.52
C ALA A 248 -11.17 21.93 8.57
N ILE A 249 -10.59 22.68 7.64
CA ILE A 249 -9.63 22.17 6.66
C ILE A 249 -8.34 21.74 7.35
N ASP A 250 -7.78 22.58 8.23
CA ASP A 250 -6.53 22.27 8.90
C ASP A 250 -6.68 21.06 9.80
N VAL A 251 -7.72 21.06 10.66
CA VAL A 251 -7.96 19.95 11.60
C VAL A 251 -8.19 18.64 10.88
N VAL A 252 -9.06 18.62 9.86
CA VAL A 252 -9.34 17.36 9.12
C VAL A 252 -8.14 16.91 8.31
N ASN A 253 -7.42 17.83 7.66
CA ASN A 253 -6.27 17.46 6.83
C ASN A 253 -5.06 17.00 7.65
N ASP A 254 -4.90 17.48 8.88
CA ASP A 254 -3.82 17.04 9.76
C ASP A 254 -4.14 15.72 10.45
N GLU A 255 -5.38 15.52 10.89
CA GLU A 255 -5.74 14.38 11.74
C GLU A 255 -6.31 13.18 10.97
N SER A 256 -7.02 13.40 9.84
CA SER A 256 -7.71 12.31 9.13
C SER A 256 -6.75 11.36 8.42
N GLN A 257 -7.04 10.07 8.54
CA GLN A 257 -6.39 8.98 7.82
C GLN A 257 -7.19 8.51 6.59
N LEU A 258 -8.42 9.04 6.39
CA LEU A 258 -9.34 8.57 5.37
C LEU A 258 -9.68 9.63 4.33
N ILE A 259 -9.74 10.91 4.71
CA ILE A 259 -10.17 12.00 3.82
C ILE A 259 -9.25 13.21 3.87
N ARG A 260 -9.44 14.09 2.86
CA ARG A 260 -8.91 15.45 2.83
C ARG A 260 -10.04 16.40 2.43
N LEU A 261 -10.10 17.58 3.06
CA LEU A 261 -11.05 18.65 2.71
C LEU A 261 -10.36 19.71 1.86
N GLU A 262 -11.07 20.18 0.85
CA GLU A 262 -10.68 21.31 0.01
C GLU A 262 -11.76 22.38 0.06
N GLN A 263 -11.37 23.66 0.14
CA GLN A 263 -12.28 24.79 0.07
C GLN A 263 -12.76 24.98 -1.39
N ALA A 264 -14.06 24.94 -1.60
CA ALA A 264 -14.66 25.14 -2.91
C ALA A 264 -15.54 26.41 -2.96
N GLY A 265 -16.14 26.79 -1.83
CA GLY A 265 -16.99 27.94 -1.68
C GLY A 265 -16.38 29.07 -0.83
N ASP A 266 -17.22 30.03 -0.46
CA ASP A 266 -16.84 31.13 0.41
C ASP A 266 -16.46 30.59 1.81
N PRO A 267 -15.26 30.84 2.34
CA PRO A 267 -14.87 30.42 3.68
C PRO A 267 -15.72 31.09 4.78
N ALA A 268 -16.41 32.18 4.46
CA ALA A 268 -17.35 32.83 5.35
C ALA A 268 -18.74 32.15 5.39
N ALA A 269 -18.97 31.07 4.66
CA ALA A 269 -20.24 30.37 4.65
C ALA A 269 -20.24 29.18 5.63
N LEU A 270 -21.43 28.84 6.12
CA LEU A 270 -21.65 27.67 6.96
C LEU A 270 -22.01 26.45 6.12
N PRO A 271 -21.55 25.23 6.48
CA PRO A 271 -22.01 24.03 5.82
C PRO A 271 -23.48 23.75 6.15
N GLN A 272 -24.19 23.08 5.24
CA GLN A 272 -25.56 22.64 5.48
C GLN A 272 -25.63 21.71 6.71
N LEU A 273 -26.54 21.99 7.61
CA LEU A 273 -26.69 21.28 8.89
C LEU A 273 -28.17 20.90 9.17
N PRO A 274 -28.50 19.60 9.38
CA PRO A 274 -27.63 18.44 9.19
C PRO A 274 -27.47 18.07 7.72
N TRP A 275 -26.35 17.42 7.38
CA TRP A 275 -26.12 16.90 6.03
C TRP A 275 -25.43 15.53 6.08
N ARG A 276 -25.69 14.68 5.09
CA ARG A 276 -24.98 13.41 4.88
C ARG A 276 -24.85 13.14 3.38
N GLY A 277 -23.67 12.72 2.95
CA GLY A 277 -23.38 12.32 1.58
C GLY A 277 -22.37 11.20 1.51
N GLN A 278 -22.46 10.38 0.48
CA GLN A 278 -21.51 9.30 0.21
C GLN A 278 -20.52 9.76 -0.84
N LEU A 279 -19.23 9.42 -0.65
CA LEU A 279 -18.21 9.66 -1.66
C LEU A 279 -18.48 8.77 -2.86
N GLY A 280 -18.07 9.23 -4.05
CA GLY A 280 -18.23 8.47 -5.28
C GLY A 280 -17.25 8.88 -6.35
N GLY A 281 -17.17 8.10 -7.42
CA GLY A 281 -16.28 8.34 -8.56
C GLY A 281 -14.86 7.91 -8.34
N GLY A 282 -14.58 7.07 -7.34
CA GLY A 282 -13.29 6.43 -7.15
C GLY A 282 -12.99 5.42 -8.26
N ALA A 283 -11.73 5.34 -8.71
CA ALA A 283 -11.28 4.35 -9.68
C ALA A 283 -9.90 3.82 -9.29
N ASN A 284 -9.71 2.49 -9.44
CA ASN A 284 -8.45 1.85 -9.05
C ASN A 284 -7.35 2.02 -10.12
N GLY A 285 -7.71 2.28 -11.39
CA GLY A 285 -6.77 2.39 -12.50
C GLY A 285 -6.06 1.07 -12.82
N LEU A 286 -6.78 -0.06 -12.78
CA LEU A 286 -6.16 -1.36 -12.97
C LEU A 286 -6.26 -1.89 -14.40
N ARG A 287 -7.29 -1.52 -15.15
CA ARG A 287 -7.56 -2.08 -16.49
C ARG A 287 -6.53 -1.69 -17.54
N THR A 288 -6.00 -0.49 -17.41
CA THR A 288 -5.00 0.09 -18.30
C THR A 288 -3.58 -0.05 -17.77
N LEU A 289 -3.43 -0.77 -16.62
CA LEU A 289 -2.13 -1.06 -16.03
C LEU A 289 -1.23 -1.76 -17.03
N ASP A 290 0.00 -1.26 -17.19
CA ASP A 290 1.02 -1.85 -18.02
C ASP A 290 2.31 -2.17 -17.24
N ILE A 291 3.30 -2.71 -17.94
CA ILE A 291 4.57 -3.07 -17.31
C ILE A 291 5.33 -1.84 -16.80
N TYR A 292 5.16 -0.67 -17.42
CA TYR A 292 5.87 0.54 -17.02
C TYR A 292 5.34 1.12 -15.71
N ASP A 293 4.06 0.90 -15.37
CA ASP A 293 3.53 1.24 -14.05
C ASP A 293 4.24 0.45 -12.93
N LEU A 294 4.60 -0.81 -13.23
CA LEU A 294 5.28 -1.70 -12.28
C LEU A 294 6.76 -1.41 -12.15
N VAL A 295 7.45 -1.01 -13.21
CA VAL A 295 8.91 -0.87 -13.21
C VAL A 295 9.44 0.54 -13.37
N GLY A 296 8.62 1.48 -13.84
CA GLY A 296 9.02 2.84 -14.26
C GLY A 296 9.25 2.94 -15.75
N THR A 297 9.13 4.16 -16.27
CA THR A 297 9.28 4.42 -17.69
C THR A 297 10.76 4.56 -18.10
N PRO A 298 11.11 4.28 -19.37
CA PRO A 298 12.46 4.55 -19.88
C PRO A 298 12.87 6.04 -19.80
N GLN A 299 11.89 6.94 -19.72
CA GLN A 299 12.09 8.39 -19.57
C GLN A 299 12.47 8.81 -18.15
N GLY A 300 12.43 7.89 -17.18
CA GLY A 300 12.88 8.12 -15.82
C GLY A 300 11.78 8.47 -14.82
N ASP A 301 10.51 8.19 -15.14
CA ASP A 301 9.43 8.31 -14.16
C ASP A 301 9.66 7.35 -13.00
N LEU A 302 9.53 7.88 -11.80
CA LEU A 302 9.79 7.13 -10.56
C LEU A 302 8.55 6.33 -10.14
N PHE A 303 8.06 5.48 -11.04
CA PHE A 303 6.93 4.58 -10.78
C PHE A 303 7.41 3.20 -10.30
N GLY A 304 6.59 2.52 -9.56
CA GLY A 304 6.80 1.15 -9.16
C GLY A 304 8.22 0.86 -8.62
N LEU A 305 8.95 0.01 -9.32
CA LEU A 305 10.32 -0.39 -8.98
C LEU A 305 11.30 0.80 -8.99
N ALA A 306 11.16 1.73 -9.95
CA ALA A 306 12.05 2.90 -10.06
C ALA A 306 11.97 3.81 -8.83
N ALA A 307 10.81 3.88 -8.15
CA ALA A 307 10.67 4.63 -6.91
C ALA A 307 11.55 4.09 -5.77
N LEU A 308 11.82 2.77 -5.76
CA LEU A 308 12.68 2.14 -4.76
C LEU A 308 14.17 2.43 -5.00
N ALA A 309 14.57 2.87 -6.19
CA ALA A 309 15.98 3.15 -6.49
C ALA A 309 16.59 4.23 -5.58
N LYS A 310 15.77 5.13 -5.04
CA LYS A 310 16.18 6.20 -4.13
C LYS A 310 16.18 5.82 -2.64
N VAL A 311 15.82 4.58 -2.32
CA VAL A 311 15.74 4.10 -0.95
C VAL A 311 16.93 3.21 -0.65
N ASP A 312 17.94 3.77 -0.01
CA ASP A 312 19.22 3.08 0.27
C ASP A 312 19.07 1.90 1.26
N GLU A 313 18.04 1.92 2.11
CA GLU A 313 17.80 0.87 3.12
C GLU A 313 17.36 -0.48 2.51
N VAL A 314 16.96 -0.51 1.23
CA VAL A 314 16.41 -1.71 0.58
C VAL A 314 17.51 -2.66 0.12
N GLY A 315 17.61 -3.83 0.74
CA GLY A 315 18.56 -4.90 0.38
C GLY A 315 17.96 -6.10 -0.38
N ILE A 316 16.64 -6.19 -0.50
CA ILE A 316 15.92 -7.29 -1.16
C ILE A 316 14.81 -6.71 -2.02
N LEU A 317 14.67 -7.14 -3.29
CA LEU A 317 13.63 -6.69 -4.20
C LEU A 317 12.72 -7.85 -4.63
N ALA A 318 11.40 -7.59 -4.70
CA ALA A 318 10.44 -8.48 -5.34
C ALA A 318 9.23 -7.70 -5.89
N ILE A 319 8.70 -8.20 -7.01
CA ILE A 319 7.46 -7.72 -7.63
C ILE A 319 6.52 -8.94 -7.81
N PRO A 320 5.84 -9.39 -6.75
CA PRO A 320 5.02 -10.59 -6.81
C PRO A 320 3.88 -10.48 -7.83
N ASP A 321 3.39 -9.27 -8.08
CA ASP A 321 2.28 -9.02 -8.98
C ASP A 321 2.65 -8.97 -10.48
N LEU A 322 3.93 -9.16 -10.84
CA LEU A 322 4.29 -9.45 -12.23
C LEU A 322 3.64 -10.73 -12.77
N THR A 323 3.33 -11.68 -11.88
CA THR A 323 2.87 -13.03 -12.26
C THR A 323 1.41 -13.27 -11.89
N ILE A 324 0.60 -12.19 -11.75
CA ILE A 324 -0.82 -12.32 -11.44
C ILE A 324 -1.61 -12.99 -12.58
N HIS A 325 -2.60 -13.78 -12.17
CA HIS A 325 -3.64 -14.31 -13.04
C HIS A 325 -5.00 -13.93 -12.43
N PRO A 326 -5.47 -12.70 -12.69
CA PRO A 326 -6.72 -12.24 -12.13
C PRO A 326 -7.87 -13.05 -12.71
N GLU A 327 -8.58 -13.76 -11.84
CA GLU A 327 -9.82 -14.39 -12.19
C GLU A 327 -10.98 -13.52 -11.67
N PRO A 328 -11.96 -13.19 -12.52
CA PRO A 328 -13.16 -12.53 -12.03
C PRO A 328 -13.85 -13.39 -10.98
N PRO A 329 -14.46 -12.76 -9.95
CA PRO A 329 -15.13 -13.49 -8.90
C PRO A 329 -16.17 -14.44 -9.50
N PRO A 330 -16.36 -15.64 -8.90
CA PRO A 330 -17.34 -16.59 -9.39
C PRO A 330 -18.74 -15.97 -9.34
N LEU A 331 -19.53 -16.19 -10.39
CA LEU A 331 -20.91 -15.73 -10.44
C LEU A 331 -21.69 -16.39 -9.31
N VAL A 332 -22.23 -15.59 -8.41
CA VAL A 332 -23.03 -16.09 -7.27
C VAL A 332 -24.41 -16.47 -7.80
N GLN A 333 -24.78 -17.73 -7.74
CA GLN A 333 -26.11 -18.18 -8.05
C GLN A 333 -27.08 -17.72 -6.95
N ARG A 334 -27.58 -16.51 -7.05
CA ARG A 334 -28.73 -16.05 -6.26
C ARG A 334 -29.99 -16.41 -7.01
N ARG A 335 -30.99 -16.97 -6.32
CA ARG A 335 -32.32 -17.10 -6.90
C ARG A 335 -33.00 -15.73 -6.83
N PRO A 336 -33.34 -15.10 -7.97
CA PRO A 336 -34.10 -13.87 -7.98
C PRO A 336 -35.44 -14.07 -7.28
N GLN A 337 -35.91 -13.05 -6.57
CA GLN A 337 -37.24 -13.13 -5.89
C GLN A 337 -38.29 -12.51 -6.79
N ARG A 338 -39.32 -13.27 -7.09
CA ARG A 338 -40.47 -12.78 -7.82
C ARG A 338 -41.59 -12.45 -6.84
N ARG A 339 -42.03 -11.20 -6.85
CA ARG A 339 -43.22 -10.78 -6.10
C ARG A 339 -44.41 -10.66 -7.07
N ILE A 340 -45.32 -11.62 -7.04
CA ILE A 340 -46.55 -11.56 -7.79
C ILE A 340 -47.54 -10.68 -7.07
N ASP A 341 -48.20 -9.78 -7.79
CA ASP A 341 -49.26 -8.95 -7.23
C ASP A 341 -50.45 -9.83 -6.83
N PRO A 342 -50.78 -9.95 -5.53
CA PRO A 342 -51.89 -10.80 -5.08
C PRO A 342 -53.25 -10.35 -5.64
N CYS A 343 -53.39 -9.09 -6.05
CA CYS A 343 -54.62 -8.55 -6.61
C CYS A 343 -54.84 -8.97 -8.10
N ALA A 344 -53.80 -9.45 -8.76
CA ALA A 344 -53.87 -9.93 -10.15
C ALA A 344 -54.43 -11.35 -10.28
N LEU A 345 -54.70 -12.10 -9.19
CA LEU A 345 -55.10 -13.48 -9.20
C LEU A 345 -56.61 -13.71 -9.43
N GLY A 346 -57.43 -12.68 -9.69
CA GLY A 346 -58.90 -12.77 -9.81
C GLY A 346 -59.49 -12.60 -11.21
N THR A 347 -58.72 -12.31 -12.24
CA THR A 347 -59.12 -12.14 -13.64
C THR A 347 -58.31 -13.07 -14.56
N PRO A 348 -58.72 -13.33 -15.82
CA PRO A 348 -57.87 -14.04 -16.78
C PRO A 348 -56.51 -13.32 -16.82
N ILE A 349 -55.46 -13.99 -16.37
CA ILE A 349 -54.15 -13.38 -16.18
C ILE A 349 -53.54 -13.17 -17.56
N GLU A 350 -53.52 -11.94 -18.02
CA GLU A 350 -52.75 -11.55 -19.20
C GLU A 350 -51.26 -11.72 -18.89
N ARG A 351 -50.54 -12.34 -19.80
CA ARG A 351 -49.11 -12.57 -19.72
C ARG A 351 -48.38 -11.61 -20.67
N PHE A 352 -47.22 -11.16 -20.30
CA PHE A 352 -46.46 -10.17 -21.02
C PHE A 352 -45.06 -10.70 -21.31
N ASP A 353 -44.51 -10.31 -22.43
CA ASP A 353 -43.11 -10.53 -22.75
C ASP A 353 -42.29 -9.33 -22.32
N LEU A 354 -41.13 -9.57 -21.73
CA LEU A 354 -40.18 -8.57 -21.30
C LEU A 354 -38.99 -8.61 -22.21
N THR A 355 -38.69 -7.50 -22.86
CA THR A 355 -37.49 -7.32 -23.68
C THR A 355 -36.61 -6.23 -23.08
N GLY A 356 -35.32 -6.27 -23.38
CA GLY A 356 -34.37 -5.23 -23.04
C GLY A 356 -33.06 -5.46 -23.76
N ARG A 357 -32.16 -4.54 -23.60
CA ARG A 357 -30.83 -4.60 -24.18
C ARG A 357 -29.78 -4.41 -23.08
N VAL A 358 -28.82 -5.32 -22.99
CA VAL A 358 -27.71 -5.22 -22.06
C VAL A 358 -26.54 -4.56 -22.73
N VAL A 359 -26.01 -3.50 -22.13
CA VAL A 359 -24.92 -2.71 -22.67
C VAL A 359 -23.80 -2.56 -21.62
N ASP A 360 -22.61 -2.37 -22.08
CA ASP A 360 -21.46 -2.03 -21.25
C ASP A 360 -21.60 -0.57 -20.72
N ALA A 361 -21.49 -0.42 -19.42
CA ALA A 361 -21.72 0.89 -18.76
C ALA A 361 -20.73 1.97 -19.15
N GLU A 362 -19.55 1.60 -19.65
CA GLU A 362 -18.49 2.55 -20.00
C GLU A 362 -18.48 2.87 -21.49
N THR A 363 -18.66 1.85 -22.31
CA THR A 363 -18.57 2.00 -23.78
C THR A 363 -19.92 2.21 -24.45
N GLY A 364 -21.03 1.86 -23.77
CA GLY A 364 -22.38 1.84 -24.34
C GLY A 364 -22.60 0.76 -25.42
N LEU A 365 -21.61 -0.10 -25.66
CA LEU A 365 -21.70 -1.17 -26.65
C LEU A 365 -22.57 -2.34 -26.14
N PRO A 366 -23.25 -3.07 -27.04
CA PRO A 366 -24.06 -4.22 -26.65
C PRO A 366 -23.19 -5.35 -26.11
N ILE A 367 -23.70 -6.03 -25.08
CA ILE A 367 -23.06 -7.18 -24.45
C ILE A 367 -23.75 -8.46 -24.91
N THR A 368 -23.01 -9.34 -25.58
CA THR A 368 -23.47 -10.65 -26.05
C THR A 368 -23.21 -11.73 -24.99
N GLY A 369 -24.17 -12.68 -24.84
CA GLY A 369 -24.00 -13.84 -23.97
C GLY A 369 -24.18 -13.57 -22.47
N ALA A 370 -24.67 -12.38 -22.09
CA ALA A 370 -25.08 -12.12 -20.71
C ALA A 370 -26.34 -12.94 -20.37
N GLU A 371 -26.28 -13.72 -19.28
CA GLU A 371 -27.41 -14.47 -18.77
C GLU A 371 -28.35 -13.53 -18.01
N VAL A 372 -29.62 -13.49 -18.42
CA VAL A 372 -30.71 -12.76 -17.77
C VAL A 372 -31.68 -13.77 -17.17
N ASN A 373 -31.83 -13.76 -15.84
CA ASN A 373 -32.54 -14.77 -15.08
C ASN A 373 -33.56 -14.10 -14.13
N ASP A 374 -34.83 -14.52 -14.16
CA ASP A 374 -35.92 -14.05 -13.29
C ASP A 374 -36.24 -15.01 -12.12
N GLY A 375 -35.47 -16.10 -12.00
CA GLY A 375 -35.65 -17.16 -11.00
C GLY A 375 -36.51 -18.32 -11.47
N LEU A 376 -37.23 -18.22 -12.61
CA LEU A 376 -38.05 -19.28 -13.21
C LEU A 376 -37.58 -19.60 -14.62
N GLN A 377 -37.14 -18.62 -15.37
CA GLN A 377 -36.63 -18.75 -16.73
C GLN A 377 -35.38 -17.91 -16.90
N GLN A 378 -34.61 -18.25 -17.92
CA GLN A 378 -33.40 -17.55 -18.29
C GLN A 378 -33.29 -17.37 -19.79
N ASP A 379 -32.67 -16.29 -20.22
CA ASP A 379 -32.32 -16.05 -21.60
C ASP A 379 -30.88 -15.51 -21.66
N CYS A 380 -30.22 -15.64 -22.80
CA CYS A 380 -28.88 -15.09 -23.04
C CYS A 380 -28.97 -14.01 -24.09
N THR A 381 -28.29 -12.87 -23.87
CA THR A 381 -28.30 -11.79 -24.83
C THR A 381 -27.66 -12.18 -26.16
N ASP A 382 -28.28 -11.72 -27.24
CA ASP A 382 -27.84 -11.92 -28.63
C ASP A 382 -26.66 -10.98 -28.99
N LEU A 383 -26.29 -10.93 -30.28
CA LEU A 383 -25.21 -10.08 -30.80
C LEU A 383 -25.48 -8.59 -30.64
N ASP A 384 -26.75 -8.20 -30.59
CA ASP A 384 -27.17 -6.82 -30.36
C ASP A 384 -27.41 -6.51 -28.87
N GLY A 385 -27.06 -7.46 -27.99
CA GLY A 385 -27.24 -7.37 -26.53
C GLY A 385 -28.69 -7.57 -26.08
N ARG A 386 -29.63 -8.03 -26.94
CA ARG A 386 -31.04 -8.14 -26.64
C ARG A 386 -31.36 -9.47 -25.98
N PHE A 387 -32.32 -9.42 -25.03
CA PHE A 387 -32.92 -10.60 -24.39
C PHE A 387 -34.44 -10.52 -24.44
N THR A 388 -35.12 -11.68 -24.28
CA THR A 388 -36.56 -11.78 -24.20
C THR A 388 -36.97 -12.83 -23.18
N LEU A 389 -37.65 -12.39 -22.13
CA LEU A 389 -38.34 -13.30 -21.19
C LEU A 389 -39.84 -13.31 -21.51
N THR A 390 -40.41 -14.49 -21.70
CA THR A 390 -41.77 -14.61 -22.19
C THR A 390 -42.75 -15.00 -21.09
N GLU A 391 -44.05 -14.72 -21.33
CA GLU A 391 -45.16 -15.15 -20.47
C GLU A 391 -45.05 -14.73 -18.99
N LEU A 392 -44.52 -13.54 -18.69
CA LEU A 392 -44.40 -13.00 -17.35
C LEU A 392 -45.76 -12.51 -16.82
N LEU A 393 -45.97 -12.70 -15.53
CA LEU A 393 -47.13 -12.14 -14.83
C LEU A 393 -46.89 -10.69 -14.41
N PRO A 394 -47.93 -9.84 -14.33
CA PRO A 394 -47.79 -8.50 -13.75
C PRO A 394 -47.26 -8.53 -12.33
N GLY A 395 -46.41 -7.55 -12.01
CA GLY A 395 -45.76 -7.44 -10.70
C GLY A 395 -44.32 -6.99 -10.81
N THR A 396 -43.62 -7.06 -9.69
CA THR A 396 -42.19 -6.69 -9.63
C THR A 396 -41.34 -7.95 -9.74
N VAL A 397 -40.38 -7.92 -10.64
CA VAL A 397 -39.47 -9.01 -10.92
C VAL A 397 -38.02 -8.51 -10.68
N ASP A 398 -37.27 -9.24 -9.88
CA ASP A 398 -35.83 -9.05 -9.77
C ASP A 398 -35.17 -9.82 -10.92
N LEU A 399 -34.59 -9.12 -11.88
CA LEU A 399 -33.75 -9.75 -12.90
C LEU A 399 -32.31 -9.82 -12.39
N LEU A 400 -31.75 -11.01 -12.41
CA LEU A 400 -30.34 -11.21 -12.18
C LEU A 400 -29.63 -11.29 -13.53
N ILE A 401 -28.80 -10.28 -13.83
CA ILE A 401 -28.01 -10.28 -15.06
C ILE A 401 -26.57 -10.60 -14.69
N SER A 402 -26.01 -11.61 -15.36
CA SER A 402 -24.68 -12.12 -15.06
C SER A 402 -23.86 -12.41 -16.31
N LEU A 403 -22.64 -11.88 -16.31
CA LEU A 403 -21.61 -12.20 -17.30
C LEU A 403 -20.26 -12.21 -16.61
N LYS A 404 -19.39 -13.16 -16.96
CA LYS A 404 -18.03 -13.23 -16.42
C LYS A 404 -17.27 -11.94 -16.82
N GLY A 405 -16.69 -11.25 -15.83
CA GLY A 405 -15.99 -9.97 -16.05
C GLY A 405 -16.84 -8.74 -15.79
N TYR A 406 -18.10 -8.90 -15.42
CA TYR A 406 -18.99 -7.81 -15.06
C TYR A 406 -19.56 -7.98 -13.66
N GLU A 407 -19.89 -6.86 -12.99
CA GLU A 407 -20.54 -6.87 -11.68
C GLU A 407 -21.94 -7.48 -11.79
N GLN A 408 -22.20 -8.47 -10.97
CA GLN A 408 -23.52 -9.09 -10.87
C GLN A 408 -24.43 -8.22 -10.02
N ARG A 409 -25.47 -7.61 -10.61
CA ARG A 409 -26.44 -6.78 -9.89
C ARG A 409 -27.86 -7.28 -10.12
N PRO A 410 -28.72 -7.28 -9.07
CA PRO A 410 -30.16 -7.46 -9.25
C PRO A 410 -30.75 -6.19 -9.88
N TYR A 411 -31.60 -6.36 -10.85
CA TYR A 411 -32.30 -5.28 -11.56
C TYR A 411 -33.79 -5.40 -11.30
N LEU A 412 -34.38 -4.43 -10.59
CA LEU A 412 -35.79 -4.46 -10.26
C LEU A 412 -36.62 -3.90 -11.43
N VAL A 413 -37.46 -4.75 -12.02
CA VAL A 413 -38.33 -4.42 -13.13
C VAL A 413 -39.79 -4.56 -12.72
N THR A 414 -40.63 -3.61 -13.10
CA THR A 414 -42.08 -3.68 -12.89
C THR A 414 -42.79 -3.98 -14.19
N ILE A 415 -43.44 -5.16 -14.25
CA ILE A 415 -44.33 -5.56 -15.36
C ILE A 415 -45.71 -5.01 -15.08
N ARG A 416 -46.17 -4.11 -15.93
CA ARG A 416 -47.46 -3.43 -15.79
C ARG A 416 -48.60 -4.35 -16.26
N ALA A 417 -49.68 -4.41 -15.49
CA ALA A 417 -50.89 -5.18 -15.87
C ALA A 417 -51.67 -4.54 -17.02
N THR A 418 -51.38 -3.26 -17.35
CA THR A 418 -52.02 -2.53 -18.47
C THR A 418 -50.90 -2.01 -19.35
N GLY A 419 -50.84 -2.43 -20.60
CA GLY A 419 -49.78 -2.03 -21.52
C GLY A 419 -49.69 -2.94 -22.76
N PRO A 420 -48.68 -2.73 -23.61
CA PRO A 420 -48.43 -3.61 -24.73
C PRO A 420 -48.05 -5.03 -24.28
N ALA A 421 -48.35 -6.03 -25.11
CA ALA A 421 -48.00 -7.42 -24.82
C ALA A 421 -46.50 -7.67 -24.64
N VAL A 422 -45.69 -6.85 -25.30
CA VAL A 422 -44.22 -6.80 -25.14
C VAL A 422 -43.84 -5.49 -24.45
N GLN A 423 -43.16 -5.60 -23.30
CA GLN A 423 -42.69 -4.44 -22.53
C GLN A 423 -41.18 -4.35 -22.64
N ASP A 424 -40.68 -3.28 -23.24
CA ASP A 424 -39.24 -3.01 -23.40
C ASP A 424 -38.72 -2.21 -22.23
N GLN A 425 -37.62 -2.65 -21.62
CA GLN A 425 -36.92 -1.98 -20.51
C GLN A 425 -35.83 -1.03 -21.00
N GLY A 426 -35.57 -1.00 -22.30
CA GLY A 426 -34.46 -0.21 -22.85
C GLY A 426 -33.09 -0.80 -22.50
N ASP A 427 -32.10 0.10 -22.39
CA ASP A 427 -30.71 -0.28 -22.14
C ASP A 427 -30.48 -0.52 -20.63
N ILE A 428 -29.95 -1.68 -20.31
CA ILE A 428 -29.52 -2.07 -18.96
C ILE A 428 -27.98 -2.09 -18.96
N ALA A 429 -27.37 -1.17 -18.24
CA ALA A 429 -25.92 -1.05 -18.18
C ALA A 429 -25.31 -2.00 -17.15
N LEU A 430 -24.37 -2.85 -17.58
CA LEU A 430 -23.50 -3.64 -16.70
C LEU A 430 -22.15 -2.96 -16.53
N THR A 431 -21.73 -2.84 -15.28
CA THR A 431 -20.42 -2.31 -14.94
C THR A 431 -19.36 -3.41 -15.05
N PRO A 432 -18.34 -3.26 -15.87
CA PRO A 432 -17.26 -4.22 -15.91
C PRO A 432 -16.44 -4.17 -14.61
N ILE A 433 -15.94 -5.32 -14.17
CA ILE A 433 -15.09 -5.42 -12.97
C ILE A 433 -13.72 -4.83 -13.31
N ASP A 434 -13.23 -3.95 -12.47
CA ASP A 434 -11.90 -3.34 -12.62
C ASP A 434 -10.82 -4.34 -12.18
N LEU A 435 -10.31 -5.12 -13.14
CA LEU A 435 -9.26 -6.11 -12.94
C LEU A 435 -8.02 -5.73 -13.74
N PRO A 436 -6.82 -5.98 -13.20
CA PRO A 436 -5.59 -5.77 -13.96
C PRO A 436 -5.49 -6.75 -15.13
N PRO A 437 -4.81 -6.38 -16.23
CA PRO A 437 -4.56 -7.30 -17.35
C PRO A 437 -3.61 -8.43 -16.90
N ILE A 438 -3.68 -9.54 -17.58
CA ILE A 438 -2.67 -10.60 -17.48
C ILE A 438 -1.47 -10.16 -18.31
N LEU A 439 -0.32 -10.00 -17.65
CA LEU A 439 0.93 -9.71 -18.35
C LEU A 439 1.39 -10.96 -19.11
N ASP A 440 1.90 -10.78 -20.30
CA ASP A 440 2.45 -11.88 -21.07
C ASP A 440 3.88 -12.24 -20.62
N ASP A 441 4.42 -13.34 -21.15
CA ASP A 441 5.76 -13.82 -20.81
C ASP A 441 6.89 -12.83 -21.19
N VAL A 442 6.65 -11.90 -22.12
CA VAL A 442 7.60 -10.86 -22.51
C VAL A 442 7.62 -9.75 -21.49
N ASP A 443 6.45 -9.28 -21.07
CA ASP A 443 6.30 -8.25 -20.04
C ASP A 443 6.83 -8.72 -18.70
N ILE A 444 6.52 -9.97 -18.31
CA ILE A 444 7.05 -10.56 -17.06
C ILE A 444 8.57 -10.62 -17.12
N ALA A 445 9.15 -11.09 -18.23
CA ALA A 445 10.60 -11.16 -18.38
C ALA A 445 11.25 -9.77 -18.38
N TYR A 446 10.60 -8.78 -19.00
CA TYR A 446 11.05 -7.39 -18.98
C TYR A 446 11.07 -6.82 -17.55
N GLY A 447 9.99 -7.03 -16.79
CA GLY A 447 9.91 -6.59 -15.39
C GLY A 447 10.98 -7.23 -14.51
N GLN A 448 11.24 -8.54 -14.69
CA GLN A 448 12.30 -9.25 -13.98
C GLN A 448 13.70 -8.77 -14.38
N GLN A 449 13.91 -8.48 -15.67
CA GLN A 449 15.17 -7.90 -16.14
C GLN A 449 15.39 -6.49 -15.59
N ALA A 450 14.34 -5.69 -15.44
CA ALA A 450 14.42 -4.37 -14.81
C ALA A 450 14.84 -4.46 -13.32
N MET A 451 14.30 -5.45 -12.57
CA MET A 451 14.73 -5.72 -11.20
C MET A 451 16.23 -6.10 -11.15
N ILE A 452 16.68 -6.98 -12.03
CA ILE A 452 18.08 -7.40 -12.14
C ILE A 452 18.96 -6.19 -12.46
N ALA A 453 18.59 -5.40 -13.46
CA ALA A 453 19.35 -4.23 -13.90
C ALA A 453 19.50 -3.19 -12.78
N GLN A 454 18.45 -2.96 -11.98
CA GLN A 454 18.54 -2.08 -10.80
C GLN A 454 19.53 -2.63 -9.77
N CYS A 455 19.50 -3.95 -9.49
CA CYS A 455 20.43 -4.58 -8.56
C CYS A 455 21.89 -4.55 -9.05
N GLU A 456 22.11 -4.73 -10.35
CA GLU A 456 23.45 -4.67 -10.96
C GLU A 456 24.04 -3.26 -11.00
N THR A 457 23.16 -2.26 -11.17
CA THR A 457 23.55 -0.85 -11.19
C THR A 457 23.89 -0.34 -9.80
N LEU A 458 23.02 -0.57 -8.83
CA LEU A 458 23.17 -0.07 -7.45
C LEU A 458 24.12 -0.94 -6.62
N ARG A 459 24.13 -2.25 -6.85
CA ARG A 459 24.99 -3.27 -6.21
C ARG A 459 24.78 -3.46 -4.70
N ASP A 460 23.81 -2.80 -4.10
CA ASP A 460 23.44 -2.83 -2.69
C ASP A 460 22.31 -3.84 -2.39
N ARG A 461 21.57 -4.25 -3.40
CA ARG A 461 20.35 -5.07 -3.29
C ARG A 461 20.38 -6.34 -4.13
N PHE A 462 19.38 -7.21 -3.89
CA PHE A 462 19.30 -8.53 -4.47
C PHE A 462 17.87 -8.87 -4.88
N ALA A 463 17.63 -9.32 -6.12
CA ALA A 463 16.31 -9.60 -6.65
C ALA A 463 15.85 -11.04 -6.37
N LEU A 464 14.59 -11.20 -5.96
CA LEU A 464 13.89 -12.48 -5.86
C LEU A 464 12.97 -12.62 -7.06
N ILE A 465 13.23 -13.63 -7.90
CA ILE A 465 12.53 -13.86 -9.16
C ILE A 465 11.48 -14.95 -8.97
N ASP A 466 10.24 -14.63 -9.31
CA ASP A 466 9.13 -15.56 -9.33
C ASP A 466 8.93 -16.09 -10.76
N PRO A 467 8.97 -17.41 -10.99
CA PRO A 467 8.62 -17.96 -12.30
C PRO A 467 7.12 -17.73 -12.58
N PRO A 468 6.72 -17.46 -13.84
CA PRO A 468 5.30 -17.30 -14.16
C PRO A 468 4.52 -18.60 -13.92
N LEU A 469 3.21 -18.50 -13.81
CA LEU A 469 2.35 -19.65 -13.56
C LEU A 469 2.42 -20.66 -14.74
N THR A 470 2.66 -20.19 -15.95
CA THR A 470 2.89 -21.01 -17.14
C THR A 470 4.11 -21.95 -17.01
N ALA A 471 5.09 -21.59 -16.19
CA ALA A 471 6.24 -22.44 -15.86
C ALA A 471 6.00 -23.43 -14.71
N GLN A 472 4.78 -23.43 -14.11
CA GLN A 472 4.38 -24.33 -13.02
C GLN A 472 3.65 -25.56 -13.63
N SER A 473 4.37 -26.54 -14.12
CA SER A 473 3.77 -27.73 -14.69
C SER A 473 3.50 -28.81 -13.64
N ASP A 474 2.28 -29.30 -13.56
CA ASP A 474 1.90 -30.46 -12.71
C ASP A 474 2.47 -31.78 -13.24
N ASN A 475 2.92 -31.81 -14.49
CA ASN A 475 3.35 -33.04 -15.20
C ASN A 475 4.85 -33.28 -15.18
N LEU A 476 5.59 -32.69 -14.25
CA LEU A 476 7.06 -32.81 -14.20
C LEU A 476 7.77 -32.30 -15.46
N ASP A 477 7.10 -31.46 -16.25
CA ASP A 477 7.73 -30.81 -17.40
C ASP A 477 8.74 -29.78 -16.92
N THR A 478 10.00 -30.15 -17.03
CA THR A 478 11.12 -29.31 -16.63
C THR A 478 11.45 -28.23 -17.65
N SER A 479 10.85 -28.28 -18.84
CA SER A 479 11.10 -27.29 -19.90
C SER A 479 10.63 -25.91 -19.51
N GLY A 480 9.48 -25.76 -18.88
CA GLY A 480 8.91 -24.48 -18.46
C GLY A 480 9.84 -23.70 -17.54
N ILE A 481 10.14 -24.22 -16.35
CA ILE A 481 11.01 -23.54 -15.36
C ILE A 481 12.47 -23.46 -15.81
N VAL A 482 12.98 -24.49 -16.48
CA VAL A 482 14.34 -24.51 -17.01
C VAL A 482 14.49 -23.49 -18.15
N GLY A 483 13.53 -23.44 -19.07
CA GLY A 483 13.50 -22.47 -20.15
C GLY A 483 13.35 -21.03 -19.64
N TRP A 484 12.53 -20.84 -18.62
CA TRP A 484 12.39 -19.52 -17.98
C TRP A 484 13.70 -19.05 -17.35
N ARG A 485 14.33 -19.94 -16.54
CA ARG A 485 15.62 -19.66 -15.90
C ARG A 485 16.73 -19.33 -16.90
N ALA A 486 16.74 -19.96 -18.05
CA ALA A 486 17.77 -19.78 -19.07
C ALA A 486 17.77 -18.36 -19.71
N ARG A 487 16.73 -17.57 -19.51
CA ARG A 487 16.66 -16.18 -20.02
C ARG A 487 17.58 -15.21 -19.28
N PHE A 488 18.10 -15.59 -18.11
CA PHE A 488 18.84 -14.69 -17.22
C PHE A 488 20.19 -15.29 -16.83
N ASP A 489 21.24 -14.46 -16.78
CA ASP A 489 22.54 -14.80 -16.22
C ASP A 489 23.05 -13.64 -15.37
N THR A 490 22.85 -13.73 -14.06
CA THR A 490 23.21 -12.68 -13.11
C THR A 490 23.57 -13.23 -11.74
N ALA A 491 24.50 -12.56 -11.06
CA ALA A 491 24.83 -12.85 -9.67
C ALA A 491 23.89 -12.13 -8.68
N PHE A 492 23.07 -11.19 -9.14
CA PHE A 492 22.25 -10.32 -8.28
C PHE A 492 20.81 -10.78 -8.13
N ALA A 493 20.49 -11.99 -8.59
CA ALA A 493 19.16 -12.55 -8.43
C ALA A 493 19.18 -14.05 -8.13
N ALA A 494 18.08 -14.52 -7.53
CA ALA A 494 17.80 -15.95 -7.33
C ALA A 494 16.34 -16.26 -7.68
N ILE A 495 16.11 -17.42 -8.30
CA ILE A 495 14.79 -17.93 -8.62
C ILE A 495 14.42 -19.07 -7.68
N TYR A 496 13.16 -19.09 -7.21
CA TYR A 496 12.63 -20.12 -6.33
C TYR A 496 11.43 -20.82 -6.96
N TYR A 497 11.36 -22.13 -6.78
CA TYR A 497 10.34 -23.01 -7.36
C TYR A 497 9.99 -24.13 -6.35
N PRO A 498 8.76 -24.62 -6.28
CA PRO A 498 7.56 -24.16 -6.97
C PRO A 498 6.84 -23.02 -6.24
N TRP A 499 5.69 -22.57 -6.79
CA TRP A 499 4.75 -21.71 -6.09
C TRP A 499 4.22 -22.40 -4.83
N LEU A 500 3.67 -21.59 -3.92
CA LEU A 500 3.23 -22.02 -2.62
C LEU A 500 1.70 -21.96 -2.50
N ARG A 501 1.12 -22.91 -1.77
CA ARG A 501 -0.29 -22.87 -1.39
C ARG A 501 -0.41 -22.31 0.01
N VAL A 502 -1.21 -21.25 0.14
CA VAL A 502 -1.50 -20.61 1.43
C VAL A 502 -3.00 -20.61 1.68
N ARG A 503 -3.38 -20.56 2.95
CA ARG A 503 -4.79 -20.36 3.31
C ARG A 503 -5.25 -18.99 2.79
N ASP A 504 -6.34 -18.99 2.03
CA ASP A 504 -6.92 -17.76 1.51
C ASP A 504 -7.86 -17.11 2.54
N PRO A 505 -7.53 -15.92 3.08
CA PRO A 505 -8.43 -15.21 3.99
C PRO A 505 -9.74 -14.75 3.34
N LEU A 506 -9.75 -14.60 2.01
CA LEU A 506 -10.96 -14.21 1.24
C LEU A 506 -11.90 -15.40 1.01
N ALA A 507 -11.38 -16.63 1.08
CA ALA A 507 -12.15 -17.86 0.89
C ALA A 507 -11.83 -18.90 1.99
N PRO A 508 -12.16 -18.65 3.27
CA PRO A 508 -11.72 -19.47 4.41
C PRO A 508 -12.21 -20.91 4.38
N GLY A 509 -13.19 -21.24 3.52
CA GLY A 509 -13.71 -22.61 3.32
C GLY A 509 -13.16 -23.32 2.08
N ALA A 510 -12.30 -22.70 1.29
CA ALA A 510 -11.74 -23.30 0.09
C ALA A 510 -10.75 -24.41 0.44
N ALA A 511 -11.01 -25.63 0.01
CA ALA A 511 -10.18 -26.79 0.34
C ALA A 511 -8.77 -26.74 -0.28
N GLN A 512 -8.60 -26.02 -1.40
CA GLN A 512 -7.34 -25.97 -2.13
C GLN A 512 -6.42 -24.81 -1.76
N GLY A 513 -6.89 -23.85 -0.93
CA GLY A 513 -6.12 -22.63 -0.64
C GLY A 513 -5.81 -21.79 -1.90
N ARG A 514 -4.95 -20.81 -1.77
CA ARG A 514 -4.52 -19.92 -2.86
C ARG A 514 -3.07 -20.18 -3.25
N LEU A 515 -2.80 -20.20 -4.54
CA LEU A 515 -1.44 -20.20 -5.07
C LEU A 515 -0.86 -18.79 -5.01
N VAL A 516 0.35 -18.68 -4.47
CA VAL A 516 1.11 -17.43 -4.41
C VAL A 516 2.56 -17.66 -4.81
N PRO A 517 3.22 -16.66 -5.42
CA PRO A 517 4.64 -16.75 -5.74
C PRO A 517 5.48 -16.76 -4.46
N PRO A 518 6.66 -17.41 -4.47
CA PRO A 518 7.49 -17.62 -3.29
C PRO A 518 8.25 -16.38 -2.79
N SER A 519 8.39 -15.32 -3.58
CA SER A 519 9.27 -14.17 -3.29
C SER A 519 8.99 -13.52 -1.93
N GLY A 520 7.72 -13.36 -1.54
CA GLY A 520 7.36 -12.78 -0.24
C GLY A 520 7.84 -13.63 0.95
N HIS A 521 7.67 -14.96 0.88
CA HIS A 521 8.18 -15.91 1.87
C HIS A 521 9.70 -15.89 1.92
N MET A 522 10.33 -15.90 0.74
CA MET A 522 11.78 -15.88 0.63
C MET A 522 12.41 -14.60 1.15
N ALA A 523 11.79 -13.44 0.86
CA ALA A 523 12.22 -12.17 1.43
C ALA A 523 12.23 -12.20 2.98
N GLY A 524 11.19 -12.80 3.58
CA GLY A 524 11.13 -13.03 5.04
C GLY A 524 12.24 -13.94 5.54
N ILE A 525 12.52 -15.05 4.87
CA ILE A 525 13.61 -15.98 5.22
C ILE A 525 14.99 -15.32 5.10
N TYR A 526 15.21 -14.51 4.06
CA TYR A 526 16.44 -13.72 3.91
C TYR A 526 16.60 -12.76 5.08
N ALA A 527 15.59 -11.94 5.34
CA ALA A 527 15.61 -10.97 6.43
C ALA A 527 15.83 -11.64 7.79
N ALA A 528 15.10 -12.72 8.10
CA ALA A 528 15.27 -13.48 9.35
C ALA A 528 16.66 -14.10 9.48
N THR A 529 17.27 -14.52 8.38
CA THR A 529 18.63 -15.09 8.38
C THR A 529 19.65 -14.00 8.66
N ASP A 530 19.53 -12.86 7.99
CA ASP A 530 20.41 -11.70 8.17
C ASP A 530 20.36 -11.16 9.60
N LEU A 531 19.16 -11.01 10.17
CA LEU A 531 18.94 -10.52 11.52
C LEU A 531 19.46 -11.50 12.59
N SER A 532 19.27 -12.82 12.39
CA SER A 532 19.62 -13.81 13.41
C SER A 532 21.10 -14.21 13.41
N VAL A 533 21.73 -14.26 12.25
CA VAL A 533 23.12 -14.73 12.09
C VAL A 533 23.97 -13.72 11.31
N GLY A 534 23.47 -13.26 10.18
CA GLY A 534 24.15 -12.34 9.25
C GLY A 534 24.01 -12.78 7.81
N VAL A 535 24.22 -11.80 6.91
CA VAL A 535 24.09 -11.98 5.44
C VAL A 535 24.98 -13.06 4.85
N PHE A 536 26.08 -13.39 5.52
CA PHE A 536 27.01 -14.45 5.12
C PHE A 536 26.44 -15.87 5.29
N ARG A 537 25.32 -16.04 5.99
CA ARG A 537 24.64 -17.33 6.13
C ARG A 537 23.70 -17.55 4.95
N PRO A 538 23.74 -18.73 4.28
CA PRO A 538 22.80 -19.03 3.22
C PRO A 538 21.35 -19.08 3.75
N PRO A 539 20.37 -18.48 3.05
CA PRO A 539 18.96 -18.51 3.42
C PRO A 539 18.30 -19.83 3.03
N ALA A 540 18.86 -20.94 3.48
CA ALA A 540 18.45 -22.30 3.14
C ALA A 540 18.24 -23.16 4.37
N ASN A 541 17.58 -24.31 4.20
CA ASN A 541 17.23 -25.28 5.23
C ASN A 541 16.38 -24.68 6.39
N ARG A 542 15.64 -23.62 6.09
CA ARG A 542 14.68 -23.00 7.01
C ARG A 542 13.26 -23.41 6.67
N ALA A 543 12.43 -23.65 7.68
CA ALA A 543 11.01 -23.91 7.49
C ALA A 543 10.30 -22.61 7.13
N LEU A 544 9.35 -22.70 6.21
CA LEU A 544 8.47 -21.60 5.84
C LEU A 544 7.25 -21.56 6.77
N ALA A 545 6.88 -20.38 7.20
CA ALA A 545 5.61 -20.08 7.86
C ALA A 545 4.60 -19.54 6.84
N PHE A 546 3.31 -19.54 7.20
CA PHE A 546 2.22 -19.08 6.34
C PHE A 546 2.19 -19.81 4.99
N VAL A 547 2.37 -21.12 5.00
CA VAL A 547 2.30 -22.00 3.84
C VAL A 547 1.70 -23.35 4.27
N ASP A 548 0.73 -23.84 3.50
CA ASP A 548 0.06 -25.11 3.78
C ASP A 548 0.63 -26.23 2.88
N ASP A 549 0.99 -25.93 1.61
CA ASP A 549 1.52 -26.91 0.66
C ASP A 549 2.35 -26.23 -0.44
N VAL A 550 2.93 -27.01 -1.31
CA VAL A 550 3.68 -26.60 -2.52
C VAL A 550 2.87 -26.92 -3.78
N ALA A 551 3.01 -26.08 -4.83
CA ALA A 551 2.28 -26.28 -6.08
C ALA A 551 2.71 -27.52 -6.85
N ALA A 552 3.96 -27.97 -6.68
CA ALA A 552 4.50 -29.16 -7.35
C ALA A 552 5.42 -29.93 -6.38
N ILE A 553 5.40 -31.25 -6.49
CA ILE A 553 6.28 -32.13 -5.69
C ILE A 553 7.59 -32.31 -6.43
N VAL A 554 8.70 -31.92 -5.82
CA VAL A 554 10.04 -32.08 -6.37
C VAL A 554 10.78 -33.15 -5.55
N ASP A 555 11.13 -34.26 -6.18
CA ASP A 555 11.94 -35.33 -5.60
C ASP A 555 13.45 -35.06 -5.75
N ASP A 556 14.27 -36.01 -5.30
CA ASP A 556 15.73 -35.88 -5.36
C ASP A 556 16.26 -35.91 -6.80
N ALA A 557 15.61 -36.66 -7.69
CA ALA A 557 16.01 -36.76 -9.10
C ALA A 557 15.77 -35.42 -9.81
N LEU A 558 14.58 -34.85 -9.65
CA LEU A 558 14.26 -33.53 -10.20
C LEU A 558 15.12 -32.41 -9.59
N GLN A 559 15.36 -32.46 -8.28
CA GLN A 559 16.26 -31.51 -7.64
C GLN A 559 17.69 -31.62 -8.19
N GLY A 560 18.15 -32.81 -8.49
CA GLY A 560 19.44 -33.05 -9.17
C GLY A 560 19.54 -32.42 -10.55
N LEU A 561 18.41 -32.21 -11.25
CA LEU A 561 18.33 -31.49 -12.50
C LEU A 561 18.29 -29.97 -12.34
N PHE A 562 17.59 -29.49 -11.33
CA PHE A 562 17.35 -28.05 -11.10
C PHE A 562 18.51 -27.35 -10.40
N ASN A 563 19.08 -27.97 -9.35
CA ASN A 563 20.11 -27.34 -8.53
C ASN A 563 21.36 -26.91 -9.34
N PRO A 564 21.95 -27.74 -10.27
CA PRO A 564 23.08 -27.30 -11.09
C PRO A 564 22.77 -26.07 -11.98
N ARG A 565 21.52 -25.88 -12.33
CA ARG A 565 21.03 -24.75 -13.15
C ARG A 565 20.72 -23.48 -12.34
N GLY A 566 20.92 -23.50 -11.01
CA GLY A 566 20.64 -22.35 -10.13
C GLY A 566 19.15 -22.12 -9.89
N ILE A 567 18.33 -23.17 -9.97
CA ILE A 567 16.92 -23.15 -9.59
C ILE A 567 16.83 -23.65 -8.15
N ASN A 568 16.42 -22.79 -7.23
CA ASN A 568 16.31 -23.11 -5.80
C ASN A 568 14.96 -23.73 -5.50
N ILE A 569 14.96 -24.88 -4.83
CA ILE A 569 13.75 -25.67 -4.61
C ILE A 569 13.18 -25.41 -3.22
N ILE A 570 11.86 -25.34 -3.13
CA ILE A 570 11.11 -25.38 -1.90
C ILE A 570 10.41 -26.74 -1.83
N ARG A 571 10.67 -27.51 -0.75
CA ARG A 571 10.19 -28.90 -0.62
C ARG A 571 9.49 -29.13 0.71
N ALA A 572 8.47 -30.01 0.68
CA ALA A 572 7.87 -30.58 1.85
C ALA A 572 8.65 -31.81 2.32
N PHE A 573 9.07 -31.80 3.59
CA PHE A 573 9.77 -32.92 4.22
C PHE A 573 8.91 -33.53 5.33
N PRO A 574 8.68 -34.86 5.31
CA PRO A 574 7.93 -35.53 6.37
C PRO A 574 8.52 -35.22 7.76
N GLY A 575 7.67 -34.74 8.67
CA GLY A 575 8.07 -34.40 10.05
C GLY A 575 8.95 -33.15 10.20
N ARG A 576 9.34 -32.47 9.09
CA ARG A 576 10.18 -31.27 9.12
C ARG A 576 9.52 -30.03 8.50
N GLY A 577 8.35 -30.19 7.90
CA GLY A 577 7.60 -29.14 7.24
C GLY A 577 8.14 -28.73 5.86
N ILE A 578 7.62 -27.64 5.30
CA ILE A 578 8.02 -27.09 4.02
C ILE A 578 9.27 -26.23 4.22
N ARG A 579 10.33 -26.52 3.46
CA ARG A 579 11.63 -25.88 3.64
C ARG A 579 12.24 -25.40 2.33
N VAL A 580 13.00 -24.31 2.44
CA VAL A 580 13.90 -23.83 1.39
C VAL A 580 15.08 -24.78 1.27
N TYR A 581 15.33 -25.34 0.09
CA TYR A 581 16.39 -26.34 -0.13
C TYR A 581 17.27 -25.98 -1.32
N GLY A 582 17.77 -24.73 -1.33
CA GLY A 582 18.68 -24.16 -2.31
C GLY A 582 19.03 -22.70 -1.92
N ALA A 583 20.24 -22.26 -2.27
CA ALA A 583 20.73 -20.90 -2.07
C ALA A 583 21.72 -20.49 -3.17
N ARG A 584 21.36 -20.76 -4.42
CA ARG A 584 22.18 -20.42 -5.58
C ARG A 584 21.65 -19.18 -6.28
N THR A 585 22.56 -18.38 -6.79
CA THR A 585 22.24 -17.26 -7.68
C THR A 585 21.90 -17.77 -9.09
N MET A 586 21.51 -16.87 -9.94
CA MET A 586 21.30 -17.14 -11.36
C MET A 586 22.59 -16.96 -12.20
N SER A 587 23.79 -16.99 -11.60
CA SER A 587 25.06 -16.80 -12.30
C SER A 587 25.62 -18.07 -12.85
N SER A 588 26.17 -17.98 -14.07
CA SER A 588 27.02 -19.01 -14.71
C SER A 588 28.43 -19.05 -14.11
N GLN A 589 28.88 -17.98 -13.46
CA GLN A 589 30.21 -17.87 -12.88
C GLN A 589 30.28 -18.59 -11.52
N SER A 590 31.23 -19.53 -11.36
CA SER A 590 31.37 -20.34 -10.15
C SER A 590 31.66 -19.51 -8.87
N ALA A 591 32.38 -18.41 -8.99
CA ALA A 591 32.71 -17.52 -7.89
C ALA A 591 31.45 -16.85 -7.29
N TRP A 592 30.41 -16.61 -8.09
CA TRP A 592 29.18 -15.96 -7.70
C TRP A 592 27.99 -16.91 -7.56
N ARG A 593 28.27 -18.21 -7.47
CA ARG A 593 27.24 -19.25 -7.41
C ARG A 593 26.27 -19.11 -6.25
N TYR A 594 26.73 -18.62 -5.09
CA TYR A 594 25.97 -18.65 -3.87
C TYR A 594 25.43 -17.28 -3.46
N VAL A 595 24.16 -17.25 -3.05
CA VAL A 595 23.43 -16.05 -2.63
C VAL A 595 24.15 -15.32 -1.49
N ASN A 596 24.56 -16.05 -0.46
CA ASN A 596 25.22 -15.47 0.71
C ASN A 596 26.57 -14.81 0.33
N VAL A 597 27.31 -15.38 -0.61
CA VAL A 597 28.58 -14.80 -1.08
C VAL A 597 28.32 -13.47 -1.80
N ARG A 598 27.36 -13.43 -2.73
CA ARG A 598 27.04 -12.20 -3.46
C ARG A 598 26.54 -11.11 -2.52
N ARG A 599 25.59 -11.44 -1.64
CA ARG A 599 25.01 -10.47 -0.70
C ARG A 599 26.02 -9.97 0.34
N LEU A 600 26.92 -10.86 0.81
CA LEU A 600 28.04 -10.44 1.67
C LEU A 600 28.94 -9.43 0.98
N MET A 601 29.27 -9.66 -0.30
CA MET A 601 30.13 -8.74 -1.05
C MET A 601 29.42 -7.39 -1.34
N SER A 602 28.11 -7.40 -1.58
CA SER A 602 27.31 -6.17 -1.68
C SER A 602 27.35 -5.36 -0.39
N MET A 603 27.05 -5.99 0.74
CA MET A 603 27.09 -5.36 2.07
C MET A 603 28.48 -4.82 2.40
N LEU A 604 29.57 -5.56 2.06
CA LEU A 604 30.93 -5.09 2.27
C LEU A 604 31.25 -3.87 1.42
N ALA A 605 30.87 -3.87 0.14
CA ALA A 605 31.12 -2.73 -0.75
C ALA A 605 30.42 -1.46 -0.25
N GLU A 606 29.17 -1.56 0.16
CA GLU A 606 28.37 -0.46 0.70
C GLU A 606 28.93 0.03 2.05
N ALA A 607 29.21 -0.89 2.99
CA ALA A 607 29.78 -0.54 4.28
C ALA A 607 31.14 0.17 4.16
N LEU A 608 31.97 -0.25 3.22
CA LEU A 608 33.25 0.40 2.92
C LEU A 608 33.05 1.75 2.25
N HIS A 609 32.12 1.85 1.29
CA HIS A 609 31.81 3.11 0.63
C HIS A 609 31.42 4.18 1.64
N ASP A 610 30.44 3.89 2.50
CA ASP A 610 29.94 4.83 3.49
C ASP A 610 30.91 5.09 4.62
N GLY A 611 31.55 4.03 5.11
CA GLY A 611 32.44 4.11 6.26
C GLY A 611 33.79 4.79 5.97
N LEU A 612 34.17 4.90 4.71
CA LEU A 612 35.44 5.51 4.30
C LEU A 612 35.28 6.92 3.71
N GLN A 613 34.08 7.52 3.72
CA GLN A 613 33.84 8.90 3.24
C GLN A 613 34.71 9.96 3.95
N TRP A 614 35.14 9.69 5.19
CA TRP A 614 36.04 10.58 5.92
C TRP A 614 37.42 10.77 5.27
N ALA A 615 37.84 9.80 4.42
CA ALA A 615 39.13 9.85 3.75
C ALA A 615 39.16 10.79 2.53
N VAL A 616 37.98 11.23 2.07
CA VAL A 616 37.86 12.14 0.94
C VAL A 616 38.41 13.54 1.34
N PHE A 617 39.28 14.09 0.51
CA PHE A 617 40.04 15.34 0.74
C PHE A 617 41.11 15.28 1.82
N GLU A 618 41.40 14.12 2.44
CA GLU A 618 42.55 13.98 3.32
C GLU A 618 43.86 13.92 2.50
N PRO A 619 44.97 14.41 3.05
CA PRO A 619 46.30 14.33 2.40
C PRO A 619 46.69 12.88 2.12
N ASN A 620 47.17 12.58 0.90
CA ASN A 620 47.63 11.24 0.52
C ASN A 620 48.99 10.92 1.11
N ASP A 621 49.04 10.64 2.39
CA ASP A 621 50.22 10.30 3.16
C ASP A 621 50.12 8.90 3.81
N ASP A 622 51.18 8.51 4.54
CA ASP A 622 51.23 7.23 5.23
C ASP A 622 50.20 7.14 6.36
N GLN A 623 49.82 8.26 6.95
CA GLN A 623 48.82 8.32 8.02
C GLN A 623 47.44 7.98 7.48
N LEU A 624 47.05 8.55 6.33
CA LEU A 624 45.79 8.21 5.64
C LEU A 624 45.76 6.74 5.27
N ARG A 625 46.84 6.22 4.62
CA ARG A 625 46.94 4.81 4.21
C ARG A 625 46.82 3.84 5.40
N MET A 626 47.48 4.17 6.53
CA MET A 626 47.38 3.41 7.77
C MET A 626 45.96 3.48 8.35
N GLY A 627 45.33 4.65 8.35
CA GLY A 627 43.94 4.87 8.83
C GLY A 627 42.94 4.02 8.03
N LEU A 628 43.03 4.07 6.70
CA LEU A 628 42.20 3.24 5.80
C LEU A 628 42.37 1.74 6.09
N ARG A 629 43.62 1.28 6.18
CA ARG A 629 43.92 -0.14 6.46
C ARG A 629 43.33 -0.59 7.80
N LEU A 630 43.48 0.25 8.87
CA LEU A 630 42.94 -0.07 10.18
C LEU A 630 41.40 -0.07 10.20
N SER A 631 40.77 0.87 9.54
CA SER A 631 39.30 0.93 9.44
C SER A 631 38.73 -0.28 8.72
N ILE A 632 39.30 -0.65 7.57
CA ILE A 632 38.88 -1.81 6.78
C ILE A 632 39.14 -3.11 7.56
N THR A 633 40.35 -3.26 8.14
CA THR A 633 40.69 -4.43 8.94
C THR A 633 39.74 -4.61 10.13
N GLY A 634 39.37 -3.52 10.80
CA GLY A 634 38.43 -3.56 11.94
C GLY A 634 37.05 -4.12 11.54
N LEU A 635 36.52 -3.71 10.38
CA LEU A 635 35.26 -4.28 9.84
C LEU A 635 35.41 -5.79 9.54
N LEU A 636 36.50 -6.15 8.82
CA LEU A 636 36.70 -7.53 8.38
C LEU A 636 36.96 -8.47 9.56
N ASP A 637 37.74 -8.04 10.56
CA ASP A 637 37.97 -8.80 11.80
C ASP A 637 36.66 -9.07 12.57
N GLY A 638 35.80 -8.04 12.66
CA GLY A 638 34.48 -8.19 13.26
C GLY A 638 33.57 -9.20 12.53
N LEU A 639 33.64 -9.24 11.20
CA LEU A 639 32.90 -10.21 10.39
C LEU A 639 33.52 -11.62 10.47
N TRP A 640 34.82 -11.73 10.45
CA TRP A 640 35.55 -13.00 10.62
C TRP A 640 35.21 -13.68 11.94
N ARG A 641 35.26 -12.94 13.05
CA ARG A 641 34.88 -13.48 14.38
C ARG A 641 33.42 -13.96 14.45
N ARG A 642 32.55 -13.42 13.60
CA ARG A 642 31.15 -13.88 13.45
C ARG A 642 31.03 -15.08 12.50
N GLY A 643 32.12 -15.54 11.87
CA GLY A 643 32.14 -16.69 10.98
C GLY A 643 31.77 -16.37 9.52
N ALA A 644 31.93 -15.11 9.09
CA ALA A 644 31.66 -14.71 7.69
C ALA A 644 32.71 -15.21 6.71
N PHE A 645 33.94 -15.47 7.17
CA PHE A 645 35.05 -15.89 6.34
C PHE A 645 35.62 -17.23 6.78
N LEU A 646 36.19 -17.96 5.82
CA LEU A 646 36.94 -19.21 6.05
C LEU A 646 38.34 -18.87 6.58
N GLY A 647 38.92 -19.77 7.35
CA GLY A 647 40.28 -19.69 7.90
C GLY A 647 40.28 -19.51 9.41
N ASP A 648 41.20 -20.26 10.05
CA ASP A 648 41.38 -20.27 11.52
C ASP A 648 42.15 -19.02 12.00
N GLU A 649 42.87 -18.36 11.10
CA GLU A 649 43.64 -17.14 11.37
C GLU A 649 43.21 -16.01 10.44
N PRO A 650 43.33 -14.75 10.87
CA PRO A 650 42.94 -13.57 10.07
C PRO A 650 43.59 -13.53 8.70
N ASP A 651 44.87 -13.86 8.59
CA ASP A 651 45.64 -13.82 7.33
C ASP A 651 45.17 -14.87 6.29
N ALA A 652 44.51 -15.95 6.75
CA ALA A 652 43.85 -16.92 5.88
C ALA A 652 42.44 -16.50 5.49
N ALA A 653 41.79 -15.67 6.29
CA ALA A 653 40.39 -15.26 6.13
C ALA A 653 40.23 -14.01 5.26
N TYR A 654 41.11 -13.02 5.44
CA TYR A 654 41.05 -11.78 4.68
C TYR A 654 42.44 -11.12 4.58
N ARG A 655 42.57 -10.23 3.58
CA ARG A 655 43.81 -9.46 3.36
C ARG A 655 43.45 -8.02 3.00
N VAL A 656 44.12 -7.06 3.62
CA VAL A 656 44.00 -5.64 3.32
C VAL A 656 45.37 -5.09 2.96
N ARG A 657 45.49 -4.52 1.77
CA ARG A 657 46.69 -3.82 1.30
C ARG A 657 46.33 -2.38 0.96
N CYS A 658 47.01 -1.45 1.56
CA CYS A 658 46.94 -0.03 1.24
C CYS A 658 48.33 0.56 1.53
N ASP A 659 49.17 0.51 0.55
CA ASP A 659 50.58 0.88 0.64
C ASP A 659 51.07 1.50 -0.69
N GLU A 660 52.35 1.80 -0.79
CA GLU A 660 52.97 2.33 -2.02
C GLU A 660 52.84 1.37 -3.23
N THR A 661 52.72 0.07 -2.98
CA THR A 661 52.60 -0.93 -4.07
C THR A 661 51.18 -0.96 -4.66
N THR A 662 50.18 -0.61 -3.88
CA THR A 662 48.76 -0.48 -4.34
C THR A 662 48.46 0.89 -4.92
N THR A 663 49.19 1.95 -4.48
CA THR A 663 49.03 3.31 -4.98
C THR A 663 50.32 3.78 -5.66
N PRO A 664 50.54 3.42 -6.92
CA PRO A 664 51.77 3.81 -7.65
C PRO A 664 51.80 5.35 -7.82
N PRO A 665 53.02 5.92 -8.10
CA PRO A 665 53.19 7.37 -8.21
C PRO A 665 52.27 8.06 -9.21
N GLU A 666 51.88 7.36 -10.30
CA GLU A 666 50.93 7.89 -11.27
C GLU A 666 49.52 8.03 -10.69
N ALA A 667 49.03 7.05 -9.89
CA ALA A 667 47.74 7.12 -9.21
C ALA A 667 47.79 8.22 -8.12
N GLN A 668 48.90 8.31 -7.40
CA GLN A 668 49.11 9.39 -6.40
C GLN A 668 49.09 10.78 -7.04
N ALA A 669 49.74 10.95 -8.19
CA ALA A 669 49.71 12.20 -8.95
C ALA A 669 48.31 12.61 -9.42
N ASN A 670 47.43 11.60 -9.66
CA ASN A 670 46.02 11.78 -10.01
C ASN A 670 45.11 11.94 -8.78
N GLY A 671 45.66 12.07 -7.57
CA GLY A 671 44.88 12.20 -6.32
C GLY A 671 44.17 10.94 -5.88
N GLN A 672 44.60 9.74 -6.34
CA GLN A 672 43.99 8.45 -6.03
C GLN A 672 44.74 7.76 -4.88
N VAL A 673 43.97 7.12 -3.98
CA VAL A 673 44.46 6.14 -3.00
C VAL A 673 43.76 4.81 -3.26
N ILE A 674 44.53 3.75 -3.42
CA ILE A 674 43.99 2.43 -3.76
C ILE A 674 44.20 1.48 -2.59
N ALA A 675 43.10 0.95 -2.04
CA ALA A 675 43.12 -0.14 -1.07
C ALA A 675 42.59 -1.43 -1.73
N GLU A 676 43.39 -2.48 -1.65
CA GLU A 676 42.99 -3.81 -2.11
C GLU A 676 42.48 -4.64 -0.94
N VAL A 677 41.27 -5.18 -1.07
CA VAL A 677 40.62 -6.02 -0.07
C VAL A 677 40.34 -7.39 -0.66
N GLY A 678 40.95 -8.42 -0.11
CA GLY A 678 40.67 -9.81 -0.44
C GLY A 678 40.00 -10.51 0.73
N VAL A 679 38.94 -11.28 0.45
CA VAL A 679 38.20 -12.06 1.48
C VAL A 679 37.98 -13.50 1.01
N ALA A 680 37.93 -14.43 1.94
CA ALA A 680 37.59 -15.84 1.72
C ALA A 680 36.20 -16.12 2.33
N PRO A 681 35.08 -15.86 1.60
CA PRO A 681 33.74 -16.00 2.15
C PRO A 681 33.41 -17.46 2.45
N THR A 682 32.60 -17.70 3.49
CA THR A 682 32.06 -19.04 3.77
C THR A 682 31.07 -19.44 2.68
N VAL A 683 31.25 -20.66 2.14
CA VAL A 683 30.34 -21.26 1.16
C VAL A 683 29.50 -22.35 1.81
N PRO A 684 28.24 -22.57 1.38
CA PRO A 684 27.42 -23.63 1.94
C PRO A 684 27.93 -25.02 1.55
N TYR A 685 27.89 -25.96 2.49
CA TYR A 685 28.08 -27.38 2.19
C TYR A 685 26.74 -27.93 1.67
N GLU A 686 26.63 -28.17 0.38
CA GLU A 686 25.44 -28.74 -0.25
C GLU A 686 25.43 -30.28 -0.17
N PHE A 687 26.63 -30.91 -0.12
CA PHE A 687 26.79 -32.36 -0.14
C PHE A 687 27.65 -32.81 1.04
N ILE A 688 27.08 -33.68 1.89
CA ILE A 688 27.79 -34.36 2.96
C ILE A 688 27.91 -35.81 2.54
N VAL A 689 29.14 -36.27 2.25
CA VAL A 689 29.40 -37.66 1.83
C VAL A 689 29.89 -38.44 3.03
N MET A 690 29.07 -39.36 3.53
CA MET A 690 29.46 -40.31 4.57
C MET A 690 29.90 -41.62 3.88
N ARG A 691 31.13 -42.04 4.15
CA ARG A 691 31.62 -43.34 3.69
C ARG A 691 31.56 -44.30 4.87
N LEU A 692 30.71 -45.31 4.76
CA LEU A 692 30.64 -46.41 5.72
C LEU A 692 31.52 -47.58 5.25
N GLY A 693 32.59 -47.85 5.96
CA GLY A 693 33.41 -49.01 5.73
C GLY A 693 33.14 -50.08 6.78
N LEU A 694 32.75 -51.30 6.41
CA LEU A 694 32.70 -52.44 7.29
C LEU A 694 34.10 -53.11 7.31
N THR A 695 34.81 -52.98 8.40
CA THR A 695 35.95 -53.82 8.75
C THR A 695 35.49 -54.85 9.78
N SER A 696 36.16 -56.00 9.81
CA SER A 696 35.73 -57.19 10.54
C SER A 696 35.53 -56.99 12.07
N ASP A 697 35.99 -55.87 12.63
CA ASP A 697 35.95 -55.62 14.06
C ASP A 697 35.44 -54.25 14.54
N GLU A 698 35.25 -53.21 13.61
CA GLU A 698 34.76 -51.91 14.00
C GLU A 698 34.09 -51.13 12.83
N LEU A 699 33.01 -50.44 13.15
CA LEU A 699 32.33 -49.52 12.21
C LEU A 699 33.09 -48.18 12.26
N GLN A 700 33.88 -47.86 11.24
CA GLN A 700 34.51 -46.55 11.09
C GLN A 700 33.67 -45.63 10.20
N ILE A 701 33.18 -44.52 10.76
CA ILE A 701 32.56 -43.46 10.01
C ILE A 701 33.62 -42.39 9.76
N SER A 702 33.96 -42.13 8.51
CA SER A 702 34.83 -41.04 8.15
C SER A 702 34.07 -40.02 7.31
N GLU A 703 34.07 -38.76 7.72
CA GLU A 703 33.67 -37.61 6.89
C GLU A 703 34.83 -37.23 5.95
N VAL A 704 34.56 -37.07 4.69
CA VAL A 704 35.51 -36.60 3.64
C VAL A 704 34.96 -35.32 3.04
#